data_099c02f755ca538a1514234d62516557
#
_entry.id   099c02f755ca538a1514234d62516557
#
_cell.length_a   1.000
_cell.length_b   1.000
_cell.length_c   1.000
_cell.angle_alpha   90.00
_cell.angle_beta   90.00
_cell.angle_gamma   90.00
#
_symmetry.space_group_name_H-M   'P 1'
#
loop_
_entity.id
_entity.type
_entity.pdbx_description
1 polymer ?
#
loop_
_entity_poly.entity_id
_entity_poly.type
_entity_poly.pdbx_seq_one_letter_code
_entity_poly.pdbx_strand_id
1 'polypeptide(L)'
;MNHLTSLQLKLFRDLWRLRTQALAIAAVAMCGITSLVTMRGAYEALRLAQHTYYQQYRFADVFASVRRAPTGITDAIRRIEGVADVQARVVFDATLDVPGLSEPATGRLVSLKTANQNDLNRIYLRAGRLPAPGSRHEILVSEAFAGANALQAGVDLKAVINGRFETLTVTGIAISPEYINEMRGSGFPDYRRFGVLWMDHEALSSLLDMREGCNDIVLTLSPGASEAEVIHRLDGLLETFGGLGAIGREDQLSHQFISNELAQTRVSATVIPAIFLCVTAFLVHNILLRLSSLQRMQIGLLKSFGYGHMTIAGHYMQFALITVATGSIAGIALGSWLGQGLAHLYARFFHFPALSFSLSASLVLTALIVSLLSALLGSGLAVRRVLRMTPADAMRPESPLHYRRSNLESSRWWWRLPLALRMVSRNLLRTPLKTTLTVLGLSMSAALVITGLFSFDALNEIIRFQYRVLQREEISVTLNEAHSADVISRLSRLPGVLRAEGFLSMPVSLKVRHREKRTVIIGLERERQLRLTVDARERSIELPAEGLVSSRMLADLLAFQIGDSVEIQFLTGRRQKIDVPVTLILDEPIGAFAYMDIQALSRLLQKVPTANGAWLALDMTKAEAFYRTIKALPAMASTSLREATLASFLSTVGENIRINNSVLVIFACVIAAGISYNSARIALSEHATELASLRILGFTRAEITVLLLTEQWLLTAIAVPLGCLIGYGLAAGIAALLSQELFRIPLVVSARTFLYAALVVMLSAIASSISTGLRLRQLDLIAVLKTRE
;
A
#
# COMPACT_ATOMS: atom_id res chain seq x y z
N MET A 1 -47.76 14.69 -19.95
CA MET A 1 -46.47 14.79 -20.72
C MET A 1 -45.94 16.19 -20.48
N ASN A 2 -44.95 16.31 -19.60
CA ASN A 2 -44.41 17.61 -19.16
C ASN A 2 -43.68 18.29 -20.30
N HIS A 3 -44.03 19.56 -20.55
CA HIS A 3 -43.46 20.44 -21.56
C HIS A 3 -42.00 20.68 -21.29
N LEU A 4 -41.10 19.88 -21.91
CA LEU A 4 -39.68 20.17 -21.98
C LEU A 4 -39.49 21.54 -22.63
N THR A 5 -38.76 22.45 -21.99
CA THR A 5 -38.43 23.73 -22.60
C THR A 5 -37.57 23.53 -23.86
N SER A 6 -37.64 24.46 -24.79
CA SER A 6 -36.85 24.39 -26.05
C SER A 6 -35.33 24.18 -25.82
N LEU A 7 -34.80 24.72 -24.71
CA LEU A 7 -33.42 24.52 -24.29
C LEU A 7 -33.13 23.09 -23.78
N GLN A 8 -34.08 22.46 -23.12
CA GLN A 8 -33.96 21.07 -22.68
C GLN A 8 -33.95 20.08 -23.88
N LEU A 9 -34.81 20.32 -24.85
CA LEU A 9 -34.82 19.56 -26.11
C LEU A 9 -33.49 19.71 -26.85
N LYS A 10 -32.94 20.94 -26.89
CA LYS A 10 -31.63 21.22 -27.46
C LYS A 10 -30.55 20.44 -26.70
N LEU A 11 -30.58 20.42 -25.38
CA LEU A 11 -29.63 19.72 -24.53
C LEU A 11 -29.59 18.20 -24.84
N PHE A 12 -30.77 17.56 -24.96
CA PHE A 12 -30.86 16.15 -25.36
C PHE A 12 -30.28 15.91 -26.75
N ARG A 13 -30.54 16.81 -27.69
CA ARG A 13 -30.02 16.72 -29.05
C ARG A 13 -28.50 16.92 -29.10
N ASP A 14 -27.95 17.81 -28.30
CA ASP A 14 -26.51 18.05 -28.18
C ASP A 14 -25.81 16.84 -27.53
N LEU A 15 -26.37 16.26 -26.45
CA LEU A 15 -25.89 15.02 -25.81
C LEU A 15 -25.89 13.85 -26.81
N TRP A 16 -26.95 13.68 -27.59
CA TRP A 16 -27.04 12.60 -28.58
C TRP A 16 -26.03 12.77 -29.72
N ARG A 17 -25.85 14.00 -30.21
CA ARG A 17 -24.87 14.33 -31.25
C ARG A 17 -23.44 14.13 -30.81
N LEU A 18 -23.15 14.40 -29.53
CA LEU A 18 -21.83 14.25 -28.91
C LEU A 18 -21.71 12.99 -28.04
N ARG A 19 -22.62 12.01 -28.19
CA ARG A 19 -22.69 10.81 -27.31
C ARG A 19 -21.38 10.11 -27.08
N THR A 20 -20.55 9.97 -28.10
CA THR A 20 -19.25 9.28 -27.98
C THR A 20 -18.24 10.06 -27.11
N GLN A 21 -18.29 11.39 -27.14
CA GLN A 21 -17.46 12.24 -26.31
C GLN A 21 -17.99 12.33 -24.88
N ALA A 22 -19.34 12.42 -24.75
CA ALA A 22 -19.98 12.33 -23.45
C ALA A 22 -19.68 10.99 -22.76
N LEU A 23 -19.72 9.87 -23.51
CA LEU A 23 -19.34 8.56 -22.99
C LEU A 23 -17.87 8.51 -22.54
N ALA A 24 -16.95 9.13 -23.27
CA ALA A 24 -15.54 9.18 -22.86
C ALA A 24 -15.34 9.94 -21.53
N ILE A 25 -16.03 11.08 -21.37
CA ILE A 25 -16.02 11.80 -20.07
C ILE A 25 -16.66 10.96 -18.98
N ALA A 26 -17.83 10.39 -19.26
CA ALA A 26 -18.57 9.56 -18.30
C ALA A 26 -17.72 8.34 -17.87
N ALA A 27 -16.97 7.71 -18.79
CA ALA A 27 -16.08 6.61 -18.47
C ALA A 27 -14.91 7.03 -17.57
N VAL A 28 -14.31 8.18 -17.81
CA VAL A 28 -13.23 8.69 -16.93
C VAL A 28 -13.78 9.11 -15.57
N ALA A 29 -14.94 9.78 -15.53
CA ALA A 29 -15.63 10.09 -14.28
C ALA A 29 -16.00 8.82 -13.52
N MET A 30 -16.48 7.80 -14.23
CA MET A 30 -16.77 6.48 -13.67
C MET A 30 -15.52 5.88 -13.00
N CYS A 31 -14.37 5.87 -13.67
CA CYS A 31 -13.12 5.35 -13.08
C CYS A 31 -12.73 6.11 -11.80
N GLY A 32 -12.84 7.46 -11.82
CA GLY A 32 -12.53 8.28 -10.65
C GLY A 32 -13.45 8.02 -9.45
N ILE A 33 -14.75 7.93 -9.69
CA ILE A 33 -15.73 7.66 -8.64
C ILE A 33 -15.67 6.20 -8.20
N THR A 34 -15.42 5.26 -9.11
CA THR A 34 -15.17 3.85 -8.76
C THR A 34 -13.99 3.75 -7.80
N SER A 35 -12.86 4.38 -8.14
CA SER A 35 -11.67 4.38 -7.28
C SER A 35 -11.97 5.00 -5.91
N LEU A 36 -12.70 6.13 -5.87
CA LEU A 36 -13.10 6.78 -4.62
C LEU A 36 -13.95 5.85 -3.74
N VAL A 37 -15.02 5.28 -4.31
CA VAL A 37 -15.98 4.44 -3.59
C VAL A 37 -15.30 3.15 -3.11
N THR A 38 -14.49 2.51 -3.95
CA THR A 38 -13.77 1.28 -3.60
C THR A 38 -12.78 1.52 -2.46
N MET A 39 -11.87 2.49 -2.61
CA MET A 39 -10.79 2.71 -1.63
C MET A 39 -11.32 3.33 -0.33
N ARG A 40 -12.20 4.34 -0.43
CA ARG A 40 -12.79 4.98 0.75
C ARG A 40 -13.71 4.02 1.50
N GLY A 41 -14.52 3.25 0.78
CA GLY A 41 -15.41 2.26 1.38
C GLY A 41 -14.63 1.12 2.04
N ALA A 42 -13.54 0.64 1.43
CA ALA A 42 -12.66 -0.35 2.04
C ALA A 42 -11.98 0.19 3.30
N TYR A 43 -11.51 1.44 3.28
CA TYR A 43 -10.96 2.11 4.46
C TYR A 43 -11.97 2.21 5.60
N GLU A 44 -13.21 2.63 5.30
CA GLU A 44 -14.27 2.77 6.31
C GLU A 44 -14.68 1.39 6.87
N ALA A 45 -14.77 0.35 6.01
CA ALA A 45 -15.07 -1.01 6.42
C ALA A 45 -13.99 -1.58 7.35
N LEU A 46 -12.72 -1.43 6.97
CA LEU A 46 -11.59 -1.94 7.77
C LEU A 46 -11.47 -1.20 9.10
N ARG A 47 -11.61 0.13 9.09
CA ARG A 47 -11.60 0.95 10.31
C ARG A 47 -12.73 0.61 11.26
N LEU A 48 -13.95 0.42 10.73
CA LEU A 48 -15.11 0.04 11.54
C LEU A 48 -14.93 -1.36 12.14
N ALA A 49 -14.45 -2.32 11.34
CA ALA A 49 -14.18 -3.67 11.82
C ALA A 49 -13.13 -3.67 12.94
N GLN A 50 -12.02 -2.95 12.76
CA GLN A 50 -10.97 -2.79 13.77
C GLN A 50 -11.54 -2.19 15.07
N HIS A 51 -12.24 -1.05 14.96
CA HIS A 51 -12.76 -0.34 16.12
C HIS A 51 -13.79 -1.17 16.91
N THR A 52 -14.73 -1.78 16.20
CA THR A 52 -15.75 -2.65 16.80
C THR A 52 -15.10 -3.85 17.48
N TYR A 53 -14.15 -4.49 16.81
CA TYR A 53 -13.46 -5.65 17.37
C TYR A 53 -12.67 -5.30 18.63
N TYR A 54 -11.93 -4.20 18.63
CA TYR A 54 -11.15 -3.75 19.76
C TYR A 54 -12.04 -3.40 20.98
N GLN A 55 -13.15 -2.74 20.75
CA GLN A 55 -14.07 -2.40 21.83
C GLN A 55 -14.81 -3.62 22.38
N GLN A 56 -15.38 -4.43 21.48
CA GLN A 56 -16.21 -5.58 21.90
C GLN A 56 -15.40 -6.65 22.61
N TYR A 57 -14.12 -6.84 22.20
CA TYR A 57 -13.24 -7.89 22.73
C TYR A 57 -12.18 -7.34 23.69
N ARG A 58 -12.33 -6.10 24.14
CA ARG A 58 -11.50 -5.46 25.15
C ARG A 58 -10.01 -5.57 24.85
N PHE A 59 -9.60 -5.11 23.67
CA PHE A 59 -8.19 -5.12 23.30
C PHE A 59 -7.37 -4.24 24.25
N ALA A 60 -6.30 -4.78 24.81
CA ALA A 60 -5.46 -4.11 25.76
C ALA A 60 -4.76 -2.87 25.18
N ASP A 61 -4.42 -1.89 26.04
CA ASP A 61 -3.70 -0.69 25.67
C ASP A 61 -2.19 -0.82 25.86
N VAL A 62 -1.75 -1.62 26.85
CA VAL A 62 -0.34 -1.84 27.15
C VAL A 62 -0.07 -3.33 27.34
N PHE A 63 1.08 -3.77 26.85
CA PHE A 63 1.57 -5.14 26.86
C PHE A 63 2.95 -5.19 27.50
N ALA A 64 3.14 -6.06 28.47
CA ALA A 64 4.42 -6.21 29.15
C ALA A 64 4.79 -7.68 29.30
N SER A 65 5.98 -8.04 28.84
CA SER A 65 6.53 -9.37 29.04
C SER A 65 7.56 -9.34 30.15
N VAL A 66 7.53 -10.36 30.99
CA VAL A 66 8.46 -10.54 32.12
C VAL A 66 9.04 -11.94 32.10
N ARG A 67 10.17 -12.15 32.70
CA ARG A 67 10.75 -13.48 32.79
C ARG A 67 9.90 -14.40 33.67
N ARG A 68 9.56 -13.95 34.85
CA ARG A 68 8.63 -14.61 35.78
C ARG A 68 8.23 -13.63 36.89
N ALA A 69 6.95 -13.38 37.06
CA ALA A 69 6.41 -12.60 38.17
C ALA A 69 5.33 -13.41 38.88
N PRO A 70 5.11 -13.19 40.18
CA PRO A 70 4.01 -13.82 40.90
C PRO A 70 2.68 -13.26 40.38
N THR A 71 1.62 -14.07 40.33
CA THR A 71 0.29 -13.62 39.88
C THR A 71 -0.27 -12.46 40.71
N GLY A 72 0.10 -12.35 41.98
CA GLY A 72 -0.27 -11.22 42.86
C GLY A 72 0.29 -9.85 42.44
N ILE A 73 1.21 -9.80 41.48
CA ILE A 73 1.74 -8.53 40.93
C ILE A 73 0.61 -7.67 40.33
N THR A 74 -0.48 -8.31 39.89
CA THR A 74 -1.65 -7.60 39.32
C THR A 74 -2.26 -6.59 40.30
N ASP A 75 -2.22 -6.85 41.60
CA ASP A 75 -2.75 -5.92 42.62
C ASP A 75 -1.86 -4.69 42.78
N ALA A 76 -0.55 -4.86 42.63
CA ALA A 76 0.38 -3.74 42.62
C ALA A 76 0.24 -2.91 41.34
N ILE A 77 0.08 -3.54 40.18
CA ILE A 77 -0.14 -2.86 38.90
C ILE A 77 -1.47 -2.11 38.90
N ARG A 78 -2.55 -2.69 39.44
CA ARG A 78 -3.86 -2.02 39.52
C ARG A 78 -3.83 -0.75 40.36
N ARG A 79 -2.84 -0.60 41.28
CA ARG A 79 -2.63 0.63 42.05
C ARG A 79 -1.87 1.72 41.33
N ILE A 80 -1.31 1.43 40.13
CA ILE A 80 -0.69 2.44 39.30
C ILE A 80 -1.79 3.37 38.79
N GLU A 81 -1.64 4.67 39.05
CA GLU A 81 -2.59 5.68 38.60
C GLU A 81 -2.69 5.65 37.07
N GLY A 82 -3.92 5.57 36.52
CA GLY A 82 -4.17 5.48 35.09
C GLY A 82 -4.42 4.05 34.60
N VAL A 83 -4.23 3.02 35.41
CA VAL A 83 -4.60 1.64 35.06
C VAL A 83 -6.08 1.42 35.36
N ALA A 84 -6.84 0.96 34.35
CA ALA A 84 -8.27 0.61 34.52
C ALA A 84 -8.45 -0.86 34.89
N ASP A 85 -7.76 -1.75 34.17
CA ASP A 85 -7.83 -3.19 34.40
C ASP A 85 -6.52 -3.86 34.00
N VAL A 86 -6.19 -5.00 34.63
CA VAL A 86 -4.95 -5.75 34.37
C VAL A 86 -5.20 -7.23 34.41
N GLN A 87 -4.57 -7.95 33.49
CA GLN A 87 -4.60 -9.41 33.41
C GLN A 87 -3.19 -9.98 33.28
N ALA A 88 -2.88 -10.94 34.15
CA ALA A 88 -1.67 -11.75 34.07
C ALA A 88 -1.95 -13.04 33.29
N ARG A 89 -1.04 -13.40 32.39
CA ARG A 89 -1.13 -14.56 31.50
C ARG A 89 0.18 -15.33 31.50
N VAL A 90 0.13 -16.54 30.97
CA VAL A 90 1.31 -17.33 30.64
C VAL A 90 1.36 -17.48 29.13
N VAL A 91 2.48 -17.11 28.52
CA VAL A 91 2.73 -17.20 27.07
C VAL A 91 4.02 -17.98 26.83
N PHE A 92 3.98 -18.93 25.90
CA PHE A 92 5.14 -19.75 25.58
C PHE A 92 5.14 -20.14 24.11
N ASP A 93 6.32 -20.04 23.47
CA ASP A 93 6.48 -20.46 22.09
C ASP A 93 6.97 -21.93 22.06
N ALA A 94 6.13 -22.84 21.58
CA ALA A 94 6.39 -24.27 21.48
C ALA A 94 6.71 -24.66 20.04
N THR A 95 7.61 -25.62 19.86
CA THR A 95 7.82 -26.27 18.56
C THR A 95 6.70 -27.26 18.28
N LEU A 96 6.05 -27.12 17.13
CA LEU A 96 4.95 -27.99 16.71
C LEU A 96 5.40 -28.93 15.59
N ASP A 97 4.92 -30.15 15.66
CA ASP A 97 4.95 -31.10 14.55
C ASP A 97 3.54 -31.21 13.98
N VAL A 98 3.33 -30.56 12.85
CA VAL A 98 2.03 -30.45 12.18
C VAL A 98 1.91 -31.54 11.13
N PRO A 99 0.82 -32.30 11.09
CA PRO A 99 0.60 -33.32 10.07
C PRO A 99 0.70 -32.72 8.64
N GLY A 100 1.51 -33.35 7.79
CA GLY A 100 1.72 -32.89 6.40
C GLY A 100 2.74 -31.75 6.23
N LEU A 101 3.39 -31.30 7.32
CA LEU A 101 4.48 -30.33 7.28
C LEU A 101 5.81 -31.00 7.64
N SER A 102 6.77 -31.04 6.70
CA SER A 102 8.09 -31.60 6.94
C SER A 102 8.92 -30.78 7.92
N GLU A 103 8.87 -29.46 7.77
CA GLU A 103 9.54 -28.50 8.63
C GLU A 103 8.82 -28.29 9.98
N PRO A 104 9.55 -27.85 11.02
CA PRO A 104 8.92 -27.51 12.28
C PRO A 104 8.08 -26.24 12.17
N ALA A 105 6.92 -26.22 12.82
CA ALA A 105 6.13 -25.01 13.04
C ALA A 105 6.33 -24.49 14.47
N THR A 106 5.99 -23.26 14.71
CA THR A 106 5.99 -22.64 16.05
C THR A 106 4.57 -22.33 16.46
N GLY A 107 4.17 -22.80 17.60
CA GLY A 107 2.87 -22.47 18.23
C GLY A 107 3.08 -21.56 19.42
N ARG A 108 2.50 -20.37 19.39
CA ARG A 108 2.43 -19.49 20.55
C ARG A 108 1.27 -19.89 21.43
N LEU A 109 1.57 -20.59 22.51
CA LEU A 109 0.60 -20.95 23.55
C LEU A 109 0.31 -19.72 24.41
N VAL A 110 -0.96 -19.38 24.56
CA VAL A 110 -1.45 -18.27 25.39
C VAL A 110 -2.45 -18.86 26.39
N SER A 111 -2.26 -18.59 27.66
CA SER A 111 -3.16 -19.07 28.68
C SER A 111 -4.53 -18.38 28.65
N LEU A 112 -5.60 -19.15 28.75
CA LEU A 112 -6.99 -18.72 28.74
C LEU A 112 -7.67 -19.06 30.06
N LYS A 113 -8.31 -18.09 30.69
CA LYS A 113 -9.21 -18.32 31.85
C LYS A 113 -10.64 -18.52 31.34
N THR A 114 -11.07 -19.74 31.23
CA THR A 114 -12.33 -20.15 30.53
C THR A 114 -13.61 -19.60 31.17
N ALA A 115 -13.56 -19.13 32.42
CA ALA A 115 -14.75 -18.74 33.18
C ALA A 115 -15.03 -17.24 33.29
N ASN A 116 -14.19 -16.37 32.76
CA ASN A 116 -14.27 -14.95 33.10
C ASN A 116 -14.68 -14.08 31.90
N GLN A 117 -15.90 -13.51 31.93
CA GLN A 117 -16.42 -12.58 30.92
C GLN A 117 -15.68 -11.21 30.92
N ASN A 118 -14.85 -10.94 31.92
CA ASN A 118 -14.11 -9.69 32.09
C ASN A 118 -12.69 -9.71 31.57
N ASP A 119 -12.24 -10.80 30.96
CA ASP A 119 -10.88 -10.90 30.45
C ASP A 119 -10.58 -9.88 29.35
N LEU A 120 -9.31 -9.42 29.30
CA LEU A 120 -8.79 -8.60 28.21
C LEU A 120 -8.44 -9.49 26.99
N ASN A 121 -8.37 -8.89 25.80
CA ASN A 121 -8.06 -9.60 24.56
C ASN A 121 -8.91 -10.86 24.33
N ARG A 122 -10.23 -10.74 24.60
CA ARG A 122 -11.15 -11.88 24.48
C ARG A 122 -11.05 -12.53 23.11
N ILE A 123 -11.18 -13.83 23.09
CA ILE A 123 -11.24 -14.62 21.87
C ILE A 123 -12.65 -14.65 21.27
N TYR A 124 -12.74 -14.69 19.95
CA TYR A 124 -13.95 -15.01 19.21
C TYR A 124 -13.85 -16.45 18.68
N LEU A 125 -14.75 -17.31 19.11
CA LEU A 125 -14.80 -18.70 18.67
C LEU A 125 -15.46 -18.77 17.27
N ARG A 126 -14.73 -19.25 16.29
CA ARG A 126 -15.24 -19.46 14.92
C ARG A 126 -15.97 -20.77 14.77
N ALA A 127 -15.39 -21.84 15.34
CA ALA A 127 -15.93 -23.19 15.24
C ALA A 127 -15.46 -24.03 16.42
N GLY A 128 -16.20 -25.07 16.76
CA GLY A 128 -15.87 -25.97 17.84
C GLY A 128 -16.31 -25.46 19.21
N ARG A 129 -15.56 -25.79 20.25
CA ARG A 129 -15.81 -25.42 21.64
C ARG A 129 -14.55 -24.94 22.35
N LEU A 130 -14.73 -24.26 23.47
CA LEU A 130 -13.65 -23.90 24.38
C LEU A 130 -13.01 -25.15 25.02
N PRO A 131 -11.71 -25.10 25.35
CA PRO A 131 -11.07 -26.17 26.16
C PRO A 131 -11.78 -26.35 27.48
N ALA A 132 -11.88 -27.59 27.93
CA ALA A 132 -12.43 -27.86 29.24
C ALA A 132 -11.49 -27.32 30.35
N PRO A 133 -12.02 -26.73 31.42
CA PRO A 133 -11.21 -26.26 32.55
C PRO A 133 -10.30 -27.36 33.08
N GLY A 134 -9.00 -27.06 33.25
CA GLY A 134 -7.98 -27.99 33.72
C GLY A 134 -7.52 -29.07 32.73
N SER A 135 -8.07 -29.09 31.50
CA SER A 135 -7.64 -30.04 30.46
C SER A 135 -6.24 -29.71 29.92
N ARG A 136 -5.31 -30.68 30.06
CA ARG A 136 -3.90 -30.54 29.65
C ARG A 136 -3.65 -30.80 28.16
N HIS A 137 -4.64 -31.33 27.45
CA HIS A 137 -4.48 -31.75 26.06
C HIS A 137 -5.35 -30.96 25.10
N GLU A 138 -6.29 -30.17 25.59
CA GLU A 138 -7.22 -29.42 24.76
C GLU A 138 -6.72 -28.02 24.45
N ILE A 139 -6.75 -27.66 23.17
CA ILE A 139 -6.36 -26.34 22.69
C ILE A 139 -7.37 -25.77 21.71
N LEU A 140 -7.42 -24.42 21.62
CA LEU A 140 -7.92 -23.73 20.46
C LEU A 140 -6.75 -23.38 19.55
N VAL A 141 -7.03 -23.32 18.26
CA VAL A 141 -6.05 -22.94 17.25
C VAL A 141 -6.55 -21.71 16.51
N SER A 142 -5.64 -20.82 16.15
CA SER A 142 -5.97 -19.62 15.38
C SER A 142 -6.49 -19.96 13.98
N GLU A 143 -7.43 -19.14 13.48
CA GLU A 143 -8.09 -19.36 12.18
C GLU A 143 -7.10 -19.39 11.03
N ALA A 144 -6.11 -18.49 11.02
CA ALA A 144 -5.11 -18.41 9.97
C ALA A 144 -4.25 -19.67 9.88
N PHE A 145 -3.74 -20.14 11.04
CA PHE A 145 -2.93 -21.36 11.12
C PHE A 145 -3.75 -22.62 10.80
N ALA A 146 -4.98 -22.70 11.33
CA ALA A 146 -5.88 -23.81 11.04
C ALA A 146 -6.20 -23.88 9.53
N GLY A 147 -6.52 -22.75 8.90
CA GLY A 147 -6.79 -22.68 7.46
C GLY A 147 -5.59 -23.05 6.59
N ALA A 148 -4.40 -22.56 6.96
CA ALA A 148 -3.16 -22.82 6.19
C ALA A 148 -2.71 -24.29 6.26
N ASN A 149 -3.06 -25.01 7.33
CA ASN A 149 -2.69 -26.40 7.58
C ASN A 149 -3.88 -27.38 7.51
N ALA A 150 -5.06 -26.91 7.06
CA ALA A 150 -6.30 -27.71 6.98
C ALA A 150 -6.67 -28.43 8.30
N LEU A 151 -6.41 -27.78 9.46
CA LEU A 151 -6.72 -28.32 10.76
C LEU A 151 -8.20 -28.15 11.09
N GLN A 152 -8.76 -29.17 11.72
CA GLN A 152 -10.16 -29.20 12.18
C GLN A 152 -10.21 -29.64 13.65
N ALA A 153 -11.34 -29.38 14.29
CA ALA A 153 -11.58 -29.93 15.65
C ALA A 153 -11.47 -31.45 15.65
N GLY A 154 -10.78 -31.99 16.64
CA GLY A 154 -10.48 -33.41 16.79
C GLY A 154 -9.12 -33.87 16.26
N VAL A 155 -8.36 -32.96 15.58
CA VAL A 155 -7.00 -33.28 15.12
C VAL A 155 -6.01 -33.14 16.27
N ASP A 156 -5.07 -34.07 16.35
CA ASP A 156 -3.98 -34.07 17.31
C ASP A 156 -2.73 -33.43 16.72
N LEU A 157 -2.15 -32.51 17.48
CA LEU A 157 -0.86 -31.85 17.18
C LEU A 157 0.18 -32.30 18.21
N LYS A 158 1.36 -32.67 17.77
CA LYS A 158 2.49 -32.93 18.66
C LYS A 158 3.24 -31.63 18.93
N ALA A 159 3.51 -31.34 20.18
CA ALA A 159 4.22 -30.15 20.62
C ALA A 159 5.37 -30.50 21.56
N VAL A 160 6.45 -29.75 21.49
CA VAL A 160 7.53 -29.78 22.48
C VAL A 160 7.35 -28.58 23.41
N ILE A 161 6.90 -28.84 24.63
CA ILE A 161 6.63 -27.85 25.67
C ILE A 161 7.56 -28.10 26.84
N ASN A 162 8.38 -27.14 27.21
CA ASN A 162 9.34 -27.26 28.30
C ASN A 162 10.19 -28.54 28.24
N GLY A 163 10.64 -28.92 27.03
CA GLY A 163 11.46 -30.10 26.77
C GLY A 163 10.69 -31.44 26.80
N ARG A 164 9.38 -31.43 26.91
CA ARG A 164 8.52 -32.62 26.93
C ARG A 164 7.67 -32.69 25.65
N PHE A 165 7.50 -33.90 25.16
CA PHE A 165 6.57 -34.15 24.05
C PHE A 165 5.15 -34.26 24.58
N GLU A 166 4.29 -33.40 24.15
CA GLU A 166 2.87 -33.34 24.48
C GLU A 166 2.03 -33.54 23.23
N THR A 167 0.91 -34.23 23.36
CA THR A 167 -0.09 -34.33 22.30
C THR A 167 -1.25 -33.42 22.64
N LEU A 168 -1.53 -32.47 21.76
CA LEU A 168 -2.56 -31.45 21.93
C LEU A 168 -3.70 -31.68 20.94
N THR A 169 -4.92 -31.81 21.44
CA THR A 169 -6.12 -32.04 20.64
C THR A 169 -6.80 -30.69 20.35
N VAL A 170 -7.00 -30.38 19.10
CA VAL A 170 -7.72 -29.17 18.67
C VAL A 170 -9.20 -29.31 19.01
N THR A 171 -9.74 -28.46 19.88
CA THR A 171 -11.18 -28.47 20.24
C THR A 171 -11.98 -27.43 19.49
N GLY A 172 -11.31 -26.39 18.93
CA GLY A 172 -11.97 -25.36 18.18
C GLY A 172 -10.99 -24.41 17.51
N ILE A 173 -11.55 -23.53 16.72
CA ILE A 173 -10.85 -22.49 15.96
C ILE A 173 -11.30 -21.14 16.49
N ALA A 174 -10.34 -20.26 16.78
CA ALA A 174 -10.62 -18.95 17.37
C ALA A 174 -9.76 -17.83 16.74
N ILE A 175 -10.16 -16.59 17.01
CA ILE A 175 -9.39 -15.38 16.67
C ILE A 175 -9.34 -14.45 17.90
N SER A 176 -8.32 -13.63 17.97
CA SER A 176 -8.14 -12.63 19.03
C SER A 176 -7.76 -11.27 18.43
N PRO A 177 -8.19 -10.14 19.03
CA PRO A 177 -7.78 -8.81 18.57
C PRO A 177 -6.28 -8.58 18.67
N GLU A 178 -5.57 -9.33 19.49
CA GLU A 178 -4.12 -9.30 19.65
C GLU A 178 -3.38 -9.94 18.45
N TYR A 179 -4.03 -10.85 17.74
CA TYR A 179 -3.45 -11.66 16.67
C TYR A 179 -4.30 -11.60 15.39
N ILE A 180 -4.74 -10.40 14.98
CA ILE A 180 -5.43 -10.18 13.69
C ILE A 180 -4.50 -10.61 12.54
N ASN A 181 -3.20 -10.33 12.70
CA ASN A 181 -2.12 -10.86 11.89
C ASN A 181 -1.16 -11.62 12.79
N GLU A 182 -0.97 -12.89 12.50
CA GLU A 182 -0.08 -13.76 13.26
C GLU A 182 1.35 -13.61 12.74
N MET A 183 2.12 -12.80 13.44
CA MET A 183 3.50 -12.50 13.08
C MET A 183 4.42 -12.80 14.24
N ARG A 184 5.65 -13.20 13.93
CA ARG A 184 6.71 -13.37 14.90
C ARG A 184 7.89 -12.46 14.57
N GLY A 185 8.31 -11.65 15.53
CA GLY A 185 9.40 -10.69 15.35
C GLY A 185 9.06 -9.68 14.22
N SER A 186 10.07 -9.25 13.50
CA SER A 186 9.96 -8.30 12.39
C SER A 186 9.64 -8.95 11.04
N GLY A 187 9.22 -10.22 11.05
CA GLY A 187 8.89 -10.97 9.85
C GLY A 187 7.52 -10.66 9.30
N PHE A 188 7.23 -11.23 8.12
CA PHE A 188 5.90 -11.23 7.54
C PHE A 188 5.06 -12.37 8.11
N PRO A 189 3.72 -12.31 8.04
CA PRO A 189 2.86 -13.41 8.46
C PRO A 189 3.20 -14.70 7.73
N ASP A 190 3.46 -15.77 8.46
CA ASP A 190 3.64 -17.12 7.91
C ASP A 190 2.67 -18.08 8.61
N TYR A 191 1.43 -18.03 8.17
CA TYR A 191 0.33 -18.79 8.77
C TYR A 191 0.51 -20.31 8.67
N ARG A 192 1.42 -20.80 7.85
CA ARG A 192 1.68 -22.23 7.75
C ARG A 192 2.63 -22.73 8.85
N ARG A 193 3.55 -21.85 9.30
CA ARG A 193 4.61 -22.23 10.24
C ARG A 193 4.53 -21.51 11.58
N PHE A 194 3.69 -20.51 11.70
CA PHE A 194 3.42 -19.83 12.96
C PHE A 194 1.93 -19.74 13.20
N GLY A 195 1.50 -20.24 14.37
CA GLY A 195 0.12 -20.20 14.82
C GLY A 195 0.01 -19.80 16.28
N VAL A 196 -1.14 -19.25 16.65
CA VAL A 196 -1.49 -18.95 18.02
C VAL A 196 -2.43 -20.02 18.54
N LEU A 197 -2.14 -20.50 19.74
CA LEU A 197 -2.83 -21.59 20.40
C LEU A 197 -3.30 -21.09 21.77
N TRP A 198 -4.53 -21.34 22.13
CA TRP A 198 -5.02 -21.00 23.47
C TRP A 198 -5.31 -22.27 24.25
N MET A 199 -4.80 -22.33 25.46
CA MET A 199 -4.90 -23.44 26.37
C MET A 199 -5.42 -22.95 27.71
N ASP A 200 -6.08 -23.83 28.46
CA ASP A 200 -6.51 -23.53 29.84
C ASP A 200 -5.34 -23.03 30.69
N HIS A 201 -5.59 -21.99 31.49
CA HIS A 201 -4.55 -21.33 32.29
C HIS A 201 -3.87 -22.27 33.31
N GLU A 202 -4.64 -23.08 34.00
CA GLU A 202 -4.10 -24.02 35.01
C GLU A 202 -3.27 -25.12 34.35
N ALA A 203 -3.74 -25.59 33.21
CA ALA A 203 -3.05 -26.59 32.43
C ALA A 203 -1.70 -26.08 31.92
N LEU A 204 -1.68 -24.90 31.21
CA LEU A 204 -0.46 -24.34 30.68
C LEU A 204 0.53 -23.96 31.78
N SER A 205 0.05 -23.31 32.84
CA SER A 205 0.87 -22.95 33.99
C SER A 205 1.52 -24.16 34.67
N SER A 206 0.80 -25.27 34.73
CA SER A 206 1.33 -26.53 35.25
C SER A 206 2.41 -27.16 34.37
N LEU A 207 2.23 -27.10 33.00
CA LEU A 207 3.22 -27.61 32.02
C LEU A 207 4.53 -26.85 32.05
N LEU A 208 4.46 -25.56 32.39
CA LEU A 208 5.60 -24.66 32.41
C LEU A 208 6.17 -24.41 33.82
N ASP A 209 5.69 -25.13 34.84
CA ASP A 209 6.06 -24.91 36.22
C ASP A 209 5.81 -23.47 36.71
N MET A 210 4.73 -22.86 36.24
CA MET A 210 4.35 -21.47 36.52
C MET A 210 2.99 -21.35 37.25
N ARG A 211 2.63 -22.30 38.14
CA ARG A 211 1.29 -22.36 38.77
C ARG A 211 0.86 -21.06 39.46
N GLU A 212 1.80 -20.37 40.11
CA GLU A 212 1.58 -19.08 40.78
C GLU A 212 2.33 -17.93 40.09
N GLY A 213 2.76 -18.14 38.87
CA GLY A 213 3.54 -17.21 38.10
C GLY A 213 2.88 -16.77 36.79
N CYS A 214 3.34 -15.66 36.30
CA CYS A 214 3.02 -15.15 34.96
C CYS A 214 4.27 -14.65 34.28
N ASN A 215 4.26 -14.62 32.94
CA ASN A 215 5.34 -14.02 32.15
C ASN A 215 4.84 -13.03 31.14
N ASP A 216 3.54 -12.77 31.08
CA ASP A 216 2.89 -11.83 30.21
C ASP A 216 1.79 -11.07 30.94
N ILE A 217 1.74 -9.77 30.80
CA ILE A 217 0.80 -8.88 31.46
C ILE A 217 0.21 -7.94 30.44
N VAL A 218 -1.10 -7.85 30.40
CA VAL A 218 -1.82 -6.91 29.57
C VAL A 218 -2.71 -6.05 30.44
N LEU A 219 -2.84 -4.77 30.07
CA LEU A 219 -3.68 -3.86 30.83
C LEU A 219 -4.40 -2.85 29.91
N THR A 220 -5.47 -2.28 30.45
CA THR A 220 -6.19 -1.17 29.82
C THR A 220 -6.00 0.10 30.66
N LEU A 221 -6.06 1.23 29.98
CA LEU A 221 -5.89 2.55 30.58
C LEU A 221 -7.23 3.18 30.93
N SER A 222 -7.25 3.96 31.99
CA SER A 222 -8.37 4.81 32.33
C SER A 222 -8.48 5.97 31.32
N PRO A 223 -9.69 6.46 30.99
CA PRO A 223 -9.83 7.58 30.10
C PRO A 223 -9.01 8.81 30.52
N GLY A 224 -8.15 9.30 29.64
CA GLY A 224 -7.29 10.46 29.89
C GLY A 224 -5.96 10.15 30.60
N ALA A 225 -5.66 8.90 30.91
CA ALA A 225 -4.38 8.51 31.47
C ALA A 225 -3.23 8.67 30.44
N SER A 226 -2.05 9.04 30.92
CA SER A 226 -0.85 9.08 30.11
C SER A 226 -0.25 7.68 29.95
N GLU A 227 -0.29 7.13 28.75
CA GLU A 227 0.29 5.82 28.43
C GLU A 227 1.78 5.76 28.79
N ALA A 228 2.54 6.80 28.45
CA ALA A 228 3.97 6.85 28.71
C ALA A 228 4.29 6.80 30.21
N GLU A 229 3.50 7.50 31.05
CA GLU A 229 3.67 7.51 32.51
C GLU A 229 3.34 6.14 33.11
N VAL A 230 2.24 5.51 32.65
CA VAL A 230 1.88 4.17 33.10
C VAL A 230 2.95 3.15 32.72
N ILE A 231 3.45 3.20 31.49
CA ILE A 231 4.54 2.34 31.01
C ILE A 231 5.79 2.52 31.86
N HIS A 232 6.18 3.76 32.16
CA HIS A 232 7.35 4.03 32.97
C HIS A 232 7.25 3.46 34.38
N ARG A 233 6.10 3.64 35.05
CA ARG A 233 5.84 3.08 36.41
C ARG A 233 5.75 1.55 36.37
N LEU A 234 5.12 0.99 35.35
CA LEU A 234 5.02 -0.44 35.12
C LEU A 234 6.40 -1.07 34.94
N ASP A 235 7.24 -0.48 34.09
CA ASP A 235 8.60 -0.96 33.86
C ASP A 235 9.46 -0.94 35.14
N GLY A 236 9.34 0.11 35.96
CA GLY A 236 9.99 0.17 37.26
C GLY A 236 9.54 -0.95 38.22
N LEU A 237 8.23 -1.24 38.24
CA LEU A 237 7.68 -2.33 39.05
C LEU A 237 8.14 -3.71 38.58
N LEU A 238 8.19 -3.90 37.25
CA LEU A 238 8.53 -5.19 36.63
C LEU A 238 10.03 -5.45 36.54
N GLU A 239 10.85 -4.46 36.83
CA GLU A 239 12.32 -4.59 36.73
C GLU A 239 12.86 -5.76 37.57
N THR A 240 12.40 -5.90 38.81
CA THR A 240 12.81 -6.97 39.72
C THR A 240 12.42 -8.36 39.26
N PHE A 241 11.42 -8.45 38.36
CA PHE A 241 10.91 -9.72 37.82
C PHE A 241 11.46 -10.02 36.42
N GLY A 242 12.48 -9.28 35.98
CA GLY A 242 13.09 -9.45 34.67
C GLY A 242 12.16 -9.02 33.52
N GLY A 243 11.45 -7.88 33.69
CA GLY A 243 10.63 -7.29 32.67
C GLY A 243 11.41 -6.97 31.39
N LEU A 244 10.85 -7.24 30.23
CA LEU A 244 11.46 -6.99 28.91
C LEU A 244 11.12 -5.61 28.35
N GLY A 245 10.45 -4.79 29.13
CA GLY A 245 9.92 -3.49 28.74
C GLY A 245 8.48 -3.58 28.25
N ALA A 246 7.60 -2.74 28.83
CA ALA A 246 6.22 -2.63 28.40
C ALA A 246 6.11 -1.82 27.13
N ILE A 247 5.21 -2.16 26.23
CA ILE A 247 4.93 -1.46 24.97
C ILE A 247 3.46 -1.02 24.96
N GLY A 248 3.21 0.12 24.33
CA GLY A 248 1.85 0.56 24.05
C GLY A 248 1.21 -0.22 22.90
N ARG A 249 -0.10 -0.03 22.72
CA ARG A 249 -0.84 -0.65 21.64
C ARG A 249 -0.26 -0.29 20.27
N GLU A 250 0.20 0.94 20.09
CA GLU A 250 0.77 1.40 18.83
C GLU A 250 2.05 0.65 18.44
N ASP A 251 2.80 0.15 19.41
CA ASP A 251 4.01 -0.66 19.18
C ASP A 251 3.73 -2.17 19.05
N GLN A 252 2.48 -2.60 19.28
CA GLN A 252 2.09 -4.00 19.11
C GLN A 252 2.05 -4.38 17.62
N LEU A 253 2.76 -5.43 17.22
CA LEU A 253 3.04 -5.78 15.83
C LEU A 253 1.78 -5.94 14.95
N SER A 254 0.77 -6.68 15.45
CA SER A 254 -0.47 -6.88 14.71
C SER A 254 -1.26 -5.59 14.54
N HIS A 255 -1.24 -4.71 15.55
CA HIS A 255 -1.84 -3.39 15.47
C HIS A 255 -1.09 -2.47 14.50
N GLN A 256 0.23 -2.45 14.54
CA GLN A 256 1.05 -1.68 13.60
C GLN A 256 0.75 -2.08 12.15
N PHE A 257 0.65 -3.37 11.88
CA PHE A 257 0.39 -3.86 10.53
C PHE A 257 -0.96 -3.36 9.99
N ILE A 258 -2.01 -3.44 10.79
CA ILE A 258 -3.35 -2.97 10.39
C ILE A 258 -3.43 -1.44 10.31
N SER A 259 -2.77 -0.72 11.22
CA SER A 259 -2.70 0.74 11.20
C SER A 259 -1.96 1.25 9.97
N ASN A 260 -0.92 0.56 9.56
CA ASN A 260 -0.17 0.84 8.34
C ASN A 260 -1.02 0.63 7.09
N GLU A 261 -1.80 -0.46 7.04
CA GLU A 261 -2.74 -0.72 5.94
C GLU A 261 -3.82 0.36 5.88
N LEU A 262 -4.37 0.77 7.02
CA LEU A 262 -5.34 1.87 7.09
C LEU A 262 -4.74 3.20 6.61
N ALA A 263 -3.51 3.53 7.00
CA ALA A 263 -2.82 4.74 6.56
C ALA A 263 -2.59 4.71 5.03
N GLN A 264 -2.12 3.59 4.50
CA GLN A 264 -1.91 3.40 3.06
C GLN A 264 -3.22 3.51 2.27
N THR A 265 -4.26 2.83 2.73
CA THR A 265 -5.58 2.86 2.08
C THR A 265 -6.20 4.26 2.13
N ARG A 266 -6.01 5.02 3.22
CA ARG A 266 -6.42 6.42 3.35
C ARG A 266 -5.75 7.33 2.33
N VAL A 267 -4.43 7.20 2.14
CA VAL A 267 -3.67 7.96 1.12
C VAL A 267 -4.17 7.60 -0.28
N SER A 268 -4.30 6.31 -0.58
CA SER A 268 -4.79 5.81 -1.87
C SER A 268 -6.21 6.28 -2.17
N ALA A 269 -7.10 6.31 -1.15
CA ALA A 269 -8.47 6.81 -1.26
C ALA A 269 -8.59 8.30 -1.56
N THR A 270 -7.51 9.06 -1.40
CA THR A 270 -7.48 10.51 -1.64
C THR A 270 -6.73 10.84 -2.93
N VAL A 271 -5.50 10.37 -3.07
CA VAL A 271 -4.60 10.74 -4.17
C VAL A 271 -5.09 10.22 -5.51
N ILE A 272 -5.40 8.95 -5.59
CA ILE A 272 -5.79 8.30 -6.85
C ILE A 272 -7.08 8.92 -7.42
N PRO A 273 -8.21 9.01 -6.65
CA PRO A 273 -9.42 9.64 -7.15
C PRO A 273 -9.23 11.11 -7.55
N ALA A 274 -8.42 11.87 -6.80
CA ALA A 274 -8.15 13.27 -7.11
C ALA A 274 -7.53 13.43 -8.51
N ILE A 275 -6.60 12.57 -8.88
CA ILE A 275 -5.98 12.58 -10.23
C ILE A 275 -7.05 12.33 -11.29
N PHE A 276 -7.89 11.30 -11.12
CA PHE A 276 -8.96 10.98 -12.07
C PHE A 276 -9.97 12.11 -12.24
N LEU A 277 -10.33 12.76 -11.16
CA LEU A 277 -11.30 13.87 -11.16
C LEU A 277 -10.72 15.14 -11.78
N CYS A 278 -9.42 15.40 -11.60
CA CYS A 278 -8.71 16.46 -12.33
C CYS A 278 -8.74 16.20 -13.84
N VAL A 279 -8.50 14.96 -14.27
CA VAL A 279 -8.59 14.58 -15.68
C VAL A 279 -10.03 14.71 -16.20
N THR A 280 -11.02 14.33 -15.41
CA THR A 280 -12.46 14.49 -15.75
C THR A 280 -12.80 15.97 -15.94
N ALA A 281 -12.41 16.84 -15.00
CA ALA A 281 -12.62 18.28 -15.09
C ALA A 281 -11.96 18.87 -16.34
N PHE A 282 -10.74 18.42 -16.65
CA PHE A 282 -10.02 18.79 -17.86
C PHE A 282 -10.75 18.37 -19.14
N LEU A 283 -11.25 17.15 -19.22
CA LEU A 283 -12.02 16.67 -20.37
C LEU A 283 -13.33 17.43 -20.54
N VAL A 284 -14.05 17.69 -19.45
CA VAL A 284 -15.27 18.54 -19.44
C VAL A 284 -14.95 19.93 -19.99
N HIS A 285 -13.86 20.54 -19.49
CA HIS A 285 -13.42 21.85 -19.93
C HIS A 285 -13.17 21.89 -21.44
N ASN A 286 -12.40 20.95 -21.97
CA ASN A 286 -12.07 20.89 -23.39
C ASN A 286 -13.30 20.72 -24.28
N ILE A 287 -14.24 19.85 -23.90
CA ILE A 287 -15.45 19.61 -24.68
C ILE A 287 -16.37 20.84 -24.66
N LEU A 288 -16.53 21.50 -23.52
CA LEU A 288 -17.37 22.69 -23.40
C LEU A 288 -16.76 23.90 -24.13
N LEU A 289 -15.44 24.08 -24.10
CA LEU A 289 -14.76 25.09 -24.92
C LEU A 289 -15.07 24.89 -26.39
N ARG A 290 -14.97 23.66 -26.87
CA ARG A 290 -15.26 23.30 -28.24
C ARG A 290 -16.75 23.49 -28.57
N LEU A 291 -17.66 23.01 -27.72
CA LEU A 291 -19.10 23.17 -27.95
C LEU A 291 -19.46 24.65 -28.05
N SER A 292 -18.88 25.49 -27.18
CA SER A 292 -19.08 26.93 -27.23
C SER A 292 -18.56 27.57 -28.51
N SER A 293 -17.43 27.10 -29.05
CA SER A 293 -16.90 27.59 -30.34
C SER A 293 -17.77 27.15 -31.51
N LEU A 294 -18.17 25.88 -31.58
CA LEU A 294 -19.03 25.37 -32.67
C LEU A 294 -20.44 25.95 -32.66
N GLN A 295 -20.98 26.31 -31.52
CA GLN A 295 -22.30 26.88 -31.33
C GLN A 295 -22.29 28.40 -31.13
N ARG A 296 -21.19 29.06 -31.46
CA ARG A 296 -20.99 30.49 -31.25
C ARG A 296 -22.13 31.34 -31.86
N MET A 297 -22.51 31.08 -33.12
CA MET A 297 -23.60 31.77 -33.80
C MET A 297 -24.94 31.53 -33.08
N GLN A 298 -25.19 30.28 -32.65
CA GLN A 298 -26.42 29.96 -31.89
C GLN A 298 -26.46 30.67 -30.52
N ILE A 299 -25.30 30.81 -29.84
CA ILE A 299 -25.19 31.58 -28.59
C ILE A 299 -25.50 33.04 -28.85
N GLY A 300 -24.97 33.62 -29.95
CA GLY A 300 -25.26 34.99 -30.36
C GLY A 300 -26.75 35.20 -30.62
N LEU A 301 -27.38 34.31 -31.35
CA LEU A 301 -28.80 34.33 -31.67
C LEU A 301 -29.71 34.23 -30.41
N LEU A 302 -29.36 33.28 -29.49
CA LEU A 302 -30.10 33.18 -28.21
C LEU A 302 -29.98 34.45 -27.37
N LYS A 303 -28.79 35.07 -27.32
CA LYS A 303 -28.59 36.36 -26.63
C LYS A 303 -29.36 37.50 -27.29
N SER A 304 -29.45 37.55 -28.61
CA SER A 304 -30.24 38.57 -29.33
C SER A 304 -31.74 38.38 -29.16
N PHE A 305 -32.22 37.14 -28.91
CA PHE A 305 -33.60 36.88 -28.53
C PHE A 305 -33.94 37.16 -27.05
N GLY A 306 -32.97 37.72 -26.31
CA GLY A 306 -33.21 38.11 -24.91
C GLY A 306 -32.99 37.01 -23.87
N TYR A 307 -32.40 35.86 -24.23
CA TYR A 307 -32.08 34.86 -23.21
C TYR A 307 -30.95 35.39 -22.30
N GLY A 308 -31.23 35.37 -21.00
CA GLY A 308 -30.26 35.81 -19.99
C GLY A 308 -28.95 35.04 -20.02
N HIS A 309 -27.85 35.71 -19.68
CA HIS A 309 -26.55 35.11 -19.62
C HIS A 309 -26.46 33.85 -18.76
N MET A 310 -27.15 33.85 -17.59
CA MET A 310 -27.19 32.73 -16.66
C MET A 310 -27.98 31.54 -17.21
N THR A 311 -29.02 31.77 -18.00
CA THR A 311 -29.83 30.73 -18.63
C THR A 311 -29.01 29.95 -19.65
N ILE A 312 -28.23 30.68 -20.47
CA ILE A 312 -27.32 30.06 -21.47
C ILE A 312 -26.18 29.35 -20.76
N ALA A 313 -25.56 29.95 -19.74
CA ALA A 313 -24.55 29.34 -18.93
C ALA A 313 -25.02 28.05 -18.28
N GLY A 314 -26.22 28.07 -17.69
CA GLY A 314 -26.89 26.91 -17.10
C GLY A 314 -27.07 25.76 -18.07
N HIS A 315 -27.43 26.04 -19.33
CA HIS A 315 -27.57 25.03 -20.37
C HIS A 315 -26.25 24.25 -20.63
N TYR A 316 -25.14 24.96 -20.76
CA TYR A 316 -23.83 24.30 -20.93
C TYR A 316 -23.34 23.59 -19.65
N MET A 317 -23.67 24.14 -18.49
CA MET A 317 -23.35 23.49 -17.20
C MET A 317 -24.16 22.21 -17.02
N GLN A 318 -25.44 22.19 -17.40
CA GLN A 318 -26.27 20.98 -17.38
C GLN A 318 -25.71 19.86 -18.25
N PHE A 319 -25.11 20.19 -19.41
CA PHE A 319 -24.43 19.20 -20.25
C PHE A 319 -23.30 18.50 -19.47
N ALA A 320 -22.46 19.27 -18.80
CA ALA A 320 -21.36 18.73 -17.97
C ALA A 320 -21.90 17.89 -16.80
N LEU A 321 -22.90 18.43 -16.08
CA LEU A 321 -23.50 17.76 -14.92
C LEU A 321 -24.14 16.43 -15.29
N ILE A 322 -24.93 16.35 -16.36
CA ILE A 322 -25.56 15.11 -16.79
C ILE A 322 -24.50 14.08 -17.18
N THR A 323 -23.46 14.51 -17.92
CA THR A 323 -22.40 13.61 -18.38
C THR A 323 -21.59 13.05 -17.20
N VAL A 324 -21.22 13.90 -16.24
CA VAL A 324 -20.48 13.46 -15.06
C VAL A 324 -21.38 12.65 -14.12
N ALA A 325 -22.66 13.04 -13.95
CA ALA A 325 -23.61 12.30 -13.12
C ALA A 325 -23.84 10.87 -13.62
N THR A 326 -23.99 10.68 -14.94
CA THR A 326 -24.12 9.32 -15.52
C THR A 326 -22.87 8.47 -15.24
N GLY A 327 -21.68 9.05 -15.40
CA GLY A 327 -20.42 8.40 -15.03
C GLY A 327 -20.34 8.10 -13.54
N SER A 328 -20.81 9.02 -12.68
CA SER A 328 -20.79 8.86 -11.22
C SER A 328 -21.74 7.76 -10.74
N ILE A 329 -22.94 7.68 -11.28
CA ILE A 329 -23.88 6.60 -10.95
C ILE A 329 -23.30 5.25 -11.31
N ALA A 330 -22.77 5.10 -12.52
CA ALA A 330 -22.06 3.89 -12.95
C ALA A 330 -20.83 3.62 -12.07
N GLY A 331 -20.11 4.68 -11.68
CA GLY A 331 -18.94 4.61 -10.81
C GLY A 331 -19.26 4.16 -9.39
N ILE A 332 -20.38 4.61 -8.81
CA ILE A 332 -20.85 4.16 -7.50
C ILE A 332 -21.22 2.67 -7.56
N ALA A 333 -21.94 2.24 -8.61
CA ALA A 333 -22.32 0.84 -8.79
C ALA A 333 -21.11 -0.07 -8.94
N LEU A 334 -20.19 0.27 -9.84
CA LEU A 334 -18.96 -0.50 -10.06
C LEU A 334 -18.03 -0.44 -8.84
N GLY A 335 -17.95 0.73 -8.19
CA GLY A 335 -17.12 0.94 -6.99
C GLY A 335 -17.63 0.15 -5.79
N SER A 336 -18.95 0.01 -5.61
CA SER A 336 -19.49 -0.84 -4.56
C SER A 336 -19.25 -2.33 -4.85
N TRP A 337 -19.34 -2.77 -6.09
CA TRP A 337 -19.01 -4.13 -6.48
C TRP A 337 -17.52 -4.46 -6.26
N LEU A 338 -16.62 -3.60 -6.72
CA LEU A 338 -15.18 -3.75 -6.48
C LEU A 338 -14.83 -3.62 -5.00
N GLY A 339 -15.53 -2.73 -4.26
CA GLY A 339 -15.36 -2.55 -2.82
C GLY A 339 -15.74 -3.80 -2.03
N GLN A 340 -16.81 -4.49 -2.41
CA GLN A 340 -17.16 -5.80 -1.85
C GLN A 340 -16.06 -6.83 -2.14
N GLY A 341 -15.57 -6.88 -3.38
CA GLY A 341 -14.45 -7.76 -3.77
C GLY A 341 -13.19 -7.49 -2.94
N LEU A 342 -12.84 -6.22 -2.72
CA LEU A 342 -11.69 -5.82 -1.90
C LEU A 342 -11.89 -6.17 -0.41
N ALA A 343 -13.10 -5.99 0.12
CA ALA A 343 -13.42 -6.40 1.49
C ALA A 343 -13.31 -7.92 1.67
N HIS A 344 -13.77 -8.71 0.69
CA HIS A 344 -13.56 -10.17 0.70
C HIS A 344 -12.08 -10.55 0.61
N LEU A 345 -11.29 -9.81 -0.17
CA LEU A 345 -9.85 -10.00 -0.22
C LEU A 345 -9.21 -9.70 1.15
N TYR A 346 -9.56 -8.57 1.75
CA TYR A 346 -9.07 -8.21 3.09
C TYR A 346 -9.50 -9.22 4.17
N ALA A 347 -10.68 -9.80 4.08
CA ALA A 347 -11.13 -10.82 5.03
C ALA A 347 -10.29 -12.12 4.98
N ARG A 348 -9.51 -12.36 3.91
CA ARG A 348 -8.55 -13.47 3.84
C ARG A 348 -7.24 -13.19 4.55
N PHE A 349 -6.88 -11.91 4.69
CA PHE A 349 -5.62 -11.50 5.29
C PHE A 349 -5.77 -10.98 6.71
N PHE A 350 -6.90 -10.35 7.00
CA PHE A 350 -7.22 -9.79 8.30
C PHE A 350 -8.34 -10.60 8.94
N HIS A 351 -8.01 -11.30 10.01
CA HIS A 351 -8.95 -12.18 10.67
C HIS A 351 -9.83 -11.42 11.66
N PHE A 352 -10.91 -10.81 11.13
CA PHE A 352 -11.95 -10.15 11.93
C PHE A 352 -13.17 -11.04 12.11
N PRO A 353 -13.93 -10.88 13.19
CA PRO A 353 -15.22 -11.55 13.35
C PRO A 353 -16.18 -11.28 12.21
N ALA A 354 -16.24 -10.04 11.75
CA ALA A 354 -17.00 -9.60 10.58
C ALA A 354 -16.28 -8.46 9.89
N LEU A 355 -16.05 -8.61 8.59
CA LEU A 355 -15.58 -7.55 7.71
C LEU A 355 -16.53 -7.49 6.51
N SER A 356 -17.39 -6.47 6.48
CA SER A 356 -18.35 -6.30 5.41
C SER A 356 -18.25 -4.89 4.83
N PHE A 357 -18.23 -4.81 3.51
CA PHE A 357 -18.36 -3.54 2.81
C PHE A 357 -19.81 -3.07 2.88
N SER A 358 -20.03 -1.85 3.37
CA SER A 358 -21.32 -1.19 3.37
C SER A 358 -21.23 0.12 2.60
N LEU A 359 -22.20 0.33 1.69
CA LEU A 359 -22.31 1.60 0.99
C LEU A 359 -23.00 2.61 1.90
N SER A 360 -22.22 3.35 2.69
CA SER A 360 -22.75 4.36 3.60
C SER A 360 -23.33 5.57 2.83
N ALA A 361 -24.39 6.20 3.37
CA ALA A 361 -24.95 7.41 2.79
C ALA A 361 -23.91 8.55 2.71
N SER A 362 -23.00 8.63 3.68
CA SER A 362 -21.89 9.59 3.69
C SER A 362 -20.91 9.37 2.53
N LEU A 363 -20.62 8.12 2.18
CA LEU A 363 -19.75 7.76 1.06
C LEU A 363 -20.39 8.16 -0.28
N VAL A 364 -21.69 7.86 -0.45
CA VAL A 364 -22.45 8.26 -1.65
C VAL A 364 -22.49 9.78 -1.77
N LEU A 365 -22.80 10.48 -0.68
CA LEU A 365 -22.85 11.95 -0.67
C LEU A 365 -21.47 12.55 -1.01
N THR A 366 -20.40 12.01 -0.44
CA THR A 366 -19.03 12.43 -0.77
C THR A 366 -18.73 12.23 -2.26
N ALA A 367 -19.07 11.07 -2.83
CA ALA A 367 -18.88 10.78 -4.24
C ALA A 367 -19.66 11.76 -5.14
N LEU A 368 -20.91 12.08 -4.78
CA LEU A 368 -21.73 13.05 -5.50
C LEU A 368 -21.19 14.48 -5.39
N ILE A 369 -20.77 14.91 -4.21
CA ILE A 369 -20.19 16.25 -4.01
C ILE A 369 -18.89 16.39 -4.82
N VAL A 370 -18.02 15.44 -4.74
CA VAL A 370 -16.73 15.47 -5.44
C VAL A 370 -16.92 15.43 -6.96
N SER A 371 -17.88 14.64 -7.46
CA SER A 371 -18.22 14.61 -8.89
C SER A 371 -18.85 15.93 -9.35
N LEU A 372 -19.72 16.52 -8.54
CA LEU A 372 -20.30 17.84 -8.79
C LEU A 372 -19.21 18.93 -8.86
N LEU A 373 -18.30 18.94 -7.90
CA LEU A 373 -17.17 19.88 -7.89
C LEU A 373 -16.31 19.73 -9.15
N SER A 374 -16.01 18.50 -9.56
CA SER A 374 -15.25 18.23 -10.80
C SER A 374 -15.98 18.76 -12.03
N ALA A 375 -17.28 18.55 -12.13
CA ALA A 375 -18.10 19.08 -13.23
C ALA A 375 -18.13 20.62 -13.24
N LEU A 376 -18.31 21.24 -12.06
CA LEU A 376 -18.34 22.70 -11.91
C LEU A 376 -16.99 23.34 -12.23
N LEU A 377 -15.89 22.77 -11.72
CA LEU A 377 -14.53 23.27 -12.02
C LEU A 377 -14.21 23.14 -13.52
N GLY A 378 -14.52 21.99 -14.13
CA GLY A 378 -14.31 21.78 -15.55
C GLY A 378 -15.17 22.71 -16.43
N SER A 379 -16.41 22.97 -16.06
CA SER A 379 -17.33 23.85 -16.82
C SER A 379 -17.08 25.34 -16.59
N GLY A 380 -16.58 25.74 -15.42
CA GLY A 380 -16.54 27.14 -14.99
C GLY A 380 -15.77 28.07 -15.93
N LEU A 381 -14.59 27.69 -16.36
CA LEU A 381 -13.78 28.50 -17.31
C LEU A 381 -14.42 28.56 -18.70
N ALA A 382 -15.01 27.46 -19.18
CA ALA A 382 -15.68 27.42 -20.47
C ALA A 382 -16.96 28.31 -20.46
N VAL A 383 -17.76 28.19 -19.39
CA VAL A 383 -18.96 28.99 -19.17
C VAL A 383 -18.61 30.48 -19.05
N ARG A 384 -17.52 30.84 -18.35
CA ARG A 384 -17.04 32.23 -18.25
C ARG A 384 -16.76 32.82 -19.62
N ARG A 385 -16.23 32.04 -20.57
CA ARG A 385 -16.01 32.48 -21.96
C ARG A 385 -17.35 32.77 -22.66
N VAL A 386 -18.35 31.91 -22.52
CA VAL A 386 -19.70 32.07 -23.06
C VAL A 386 -20.38 33.33 -22.52
N LEU A 387 -20.22 33.59 -21.22
CA LEU A 387 -20.77 34.80 -20.57
C LEU A 387 -20.20 36.08 -21.12
N ARG A 388 -18.88 36.10 -21.42
CA ARG A 388 -18.17 37.30 -21.91
C ARG A 388 -18.38 37.58 -23.41
N MET A 389 -18.89 36.66 -24.20
CA MET A 389 -19.18 36.90 -25.62
C MET A 389 -20.33 37.88 -25.79
N THR A 390 -20.14 38.95 -26.54
CA THR A 390 -21.24 39.83 -26.96
C THR A 390 -21.99 39.18 -28.12
N PRO A 391 -23.30 39.51 -28.36
CA PRO A 391 -24.05 39.01 -29.50
C PRO A 391 -23.35 39.35 -30.85
N ALA A 392 -22.84 40.53 -30.96
CA ALA A 392 -22.15 41.01 -32.15
C ALA A 392 -20.87 40.24 -32.43
N ASP A 393 -20.06 39.99 -31.40
CA ASP A 393 -18.83 39.20 -31.54
C ASP A 393 -19.13 37.75 -31.86
N ALA A 394 -20.22 37.21 -31.29
CA ALA A 394 -20.61 35.82 -31.53
C ALA A 394 -21.08 35.56 -32.96
N MET A 395 -21.67 36.54 -33.60
CA MET A 395 -22.19 36.47 -34.99
C MET A 395 -21.14 36.77 -36.06
N ARG A 396 -20.01 37.41 -35.70
CA ARG A 396 -18.90 37.65 -36.65
C ARG A 396 -18.07 36.39 -36.86
N PRO A 397 -17.62 36.10 -38.09
CA PRO A 397 -16.64 35.06 -38.32
C PRO A 397 -15.39 35.28 -37.46
N GLU A 398 -14.76 34.19 -36.99
CA GLU A 398 -13.50 34.30 -36.24
C GLU A 398 -12.45 34.99 -37.16
N SER A 399 -11.90 36.09 -36.68
CA SER A 399 -10.78 36.75 -37.40
C SER A 399 -9.63 35.72 -37.55
N PRO A 400 -9.00 35.62 -38.70
CA PRO A 400 -7.89 34.71 -38.92
C PRO A 400 -6.81 35.01 -37.90
N LEU A 401 -6.32 33.95 -37.23
CA LEU A 401 -5.28 34.04 -36.21
C LEU A 401 -4.05 34.77 -36.81
N HIS A 402 -3.63 35.83 -36.14
CA HIS A 402 -2.44 36.57 -36.54
C HIS A 402 -1.22 35.65 -36.53
N TYR A 403 -0.61 35.47 -37.68
CA TYR A 403 0.58 34.68 -37.83
C TYR A 403 1.79 35.40 -37.24
N ARG A 404 2.30 34.89 -36.13
CA ARG A 404 3.58 35.29 -35.55
C ARG A 404 4.60 34.20 -35.87
N ARG A 405 5.67 34.52 -36.61
CA ARG A 405 6.76 33.55 -36.84
C ARG A 405 7.35 33.13 -35.50
N SER A 406 7.42 31.82 -35.27
CA SER A 406 8.12 31.28 -34.13
C SER A 406 9.63 31.26 -34.38
N ASN A 407 10.43 31.47 -33.32
CA ASN A 407 11.89 31.35 -33.41
C ASN A 407 12.36 29.98 -33.89
N LEU A 408 11.53 28.96 -33.77
CA LEU A 408 11.79 27.61 -34.26
C LEU A 408 11.75 27.51 -35.77
N GLU A 409 10.94 28.36 -36.45
CA GLU A 409 10.81 28.36 -37.90
C GLU A 409 12.03 28.99 -38.60
N SER A 410 12.84 29.75 -37.88
CA SER A 410 14.09 30.34 -38.38
C SER A 410 15.27 29.37 -38.40
N SER A 411 15.13 28.19 -37.74
CA SER A 411 16.19 27.20 -37.67
C SER A 411 16.33 26.44 -39.01
N ARG A 412 17.61 26.15 -39.41
CA ARG A 412 17.93 25.31 -40.58
C ARG A 412 17.33 23.88 -40.45
N TRP A 413 17.15 23.37 -39.23
CA TRP A 413 16.54 22.08 -38.94
C TRP A 413 15.07 22.00 -39.32
N TRP A 414 14.32 23.11 -39.23
CA TRP A 414 12.92 23.20 -39.58
C TRP A 414 12.68 22.87 -41.07
N TRP A 415 13.55 23.32 -41.93
CA TRP A 415 13.43 23.09 -43.39
C TRP A 415 13.76 21.67 -43.82
N ARG A 416 14.40 20.86 -42.96
CA ARG A 416 14.67 19.44 -43.23
C ARG A 416 13.50 18.53 -42.83
N LEU A 417 12.49 19.04 -42.10
CA LEU A 417 11.33 18.25 -41.68
C LEU A 417 10.41 17.99 -42.88
N PRO A 418 9.76 16.78 -42.96
CA PRO A 418 8.71 16.49 -43.91
C PRO A 418 7.59 17.55 -43.87
N LEU A 419 6.92 17.80 -45.00
CA LEU A 419 5.87 18.79 -45.11
C LEU A 419 4.76 18.59 -44.04
N ALA A 420 4.31 17.38 -43.86
CA ALA A 420 3.32 17.05 -42.86
C ALA A 420 3.73 17.45 -41.43
N LEU A 421 4.97 17.16 -41.01
CA LEU A 421 5.49 17.55 -39.70
C LEU A 421 5.60 19.06 -39.53
N ARG A 422 5.98 19.78 -40.56
CA ARG A 422 6.03 21.27 -40.55
C ARG A 422 4.63 21.87 -40.42
N MET A 423 3.65 21.36 -41.15
CA MET A 423 2.26 21.82 -41.03
C MET A 423 1.68 21.55 -39.65
N VAL A 424 1.87 20.36 -39.12
CA VAL A 424 1.37 19.96 -37.80
C VAL A 424 2.04 20.76 -36.70
N SER A 425 3.36 20.84 -36.67
CA SER A 425 4.08 21.57 -35.62
C SER A 425 3.73 23.07 -35.60
N ARG A 426 3.54 23.66 -36.78
CA ARG A 426 3.06 25.03 -36.91
C ARG A 426 1.66 25.21 -36.32
N ASN A 427 0.78 24.25 -36.55
CA ASN A 427 -0.56 24.28 -36.03
C ASN A 427 -0.58 24.15 -34.48
N LEU A 428 0.22 23.25 -33.92
CA LEU A 428 0.38 23.10 -32.49
C LEU A 428 0.95 24.35 -31.81
N LEU A 429 1.87 25.04 -32.46
CA LEU A 429 2.43 26.30 -31.95
C LEU A 429 1.45 27.48 -32.02
N ARG A 430 0.48 27.45 -32.94
CA ARG A 430 -0.60 28.46 -33.03
C ARG A 430 -1.61 28.39 -31.89
N THR A 431 -1.83 27.21 -31.33
CA THR A 431 -2.80 26.98 -30.25
C THR A 431 -2.13 26.43 -28.98
N PRO A 432 -1.21 27.20 -28.35
CA PRO A 432 -0.33 26.68 -27.31
C PRO A 432 -1.09 26.18 -26.08
N LEU A 433 -2.12 26.90 -25.64
CA LEU A 433 -2.92 26.49 -24.47
C LEU A 433 -3.63 25.16 -24.71
N LYS A 434 -4.20 24.94 -25.88
CA LYS A 434 -4.86 23.69 -26.23
C LYS A 434 -3.85 22.54 -26.32
N THR A 435 -2.74 22.78 -26.98
CA THR A 435 -1.64 21.82 -27.12
C THR A 435 -1.10 21.40 -25.76
N THR A 436 -0.77 22.37 -24.88
CA THR A 436 -0.27 22.05 -23.53
C THR A 436 -1.30 21.27 -22.70
N LEU A 437 -2.57 21.65 -22.76
CA LEU A 437 -3.63 20.94 -22.04
C LEU A 437 -3.81 19.50 -22.54
N THR A 438 -3.74 19.27 -23.86
CA THR A 438 -3.83 17.92 -24.43
C THR A 438 -2.61 17.08 -24.05
N VAL A 439 -1.41 17.65 -24.13
CA VAL A 439 -0.16 17.01 -23.71
C VAL A 439 -0.22 16.66 -22.23
N LEU A 440 -0.64 17.58 -21.38
CA LEU A 440 -0.81 17.32 -19.94
C LEU A 440 -1.80 16.19 -19.67
N GLY A 441 -2.95 16.16 -20.36
CA GLY A 441 -3.91 15.07 -20.20
C GLY A 441 -3.33 13.70 -20.55
N LEU A 442 -2.64 13.60 -21.70
CA LEU A 442 -1.97 12.37 -22.12
C LEU A 442 -0.82 12.00 -21.16
N SER A 443 -0.07 13.00 -20.68
CA SER A 443 1.00 12.80 -19.69
C SER A 443 0.46 12.27 -18.36
N MET A 444 -0.70 12.75 -17.90
CA MET A 444 -1.34 12.23 -16.68
C MET A 444 -1.73 10.76 -16.81
N SER A 445 -2.14 10.34 -17.99
CA SER A 445 -2.41 8.92 -18.25
C SER A 445 -1.13 8.06 -18.13
N ALA A 446 -0.02 8.48 -18.74
CA ALA A 446 1.27 7.80 -18.59
C ALA A 446 1.73 7.79 -17.11
N ALA A 447 1.57 8.94 -16.44
CA ALA A 447 1.93 9.08 -15.03
C ALA A 447 1.16 8.12 -14.12
N LEU A 448 -0.13 7.90 -14.37
CA LEU A 448 -0.95 6.92 -13.63
C LEU A 448 -0.49 5.48 -13.84
N VAL A 449 -0.10 5.12 -15.08
CA VAL A 449 0.47 3.79 -15.34
C VAL A 449 1.77 3.60 -14.56
N ILE A 450 2.66 4.60 -14.58
CA ILE A 450 3.93 4.55 -13.84
C ILE A 450 3.68 4.44 -12.35
N THR A 451 2.76 5.23 -11.81
CA THR A 451 2.39 5.19 -10.38
C THR A 451 1.85 3.81 -9.97
N GLY A 452 1.02 3.18 -10.81
CA GLY A 452 0.52 1.84 -10.55
C GLY A 452 1.62 0.78 -10.60
N LEU A 453 2.47 0.81 -11.62
CA LEU A 453 3.53 -0.18 -11.79
C LEU A 453 4.72 0.04 -10.84
N PHE A 454 4.94 1.25 -10.34
CA PHE A 454 5.97 1.57 -9.35
C PHE A 454 5.92 0.65 -8.12
N SER A 455 4.71 0.34 -7.64
CA SER A 455 4.54 -0.54 -6.48
C SER A 455 5.09 -1.96 -6.74
N PHE A 456 5.03 -2.45 -7.99
CA PHE A 456 5.67 -3.71 -8.37
C PHE A 456 7.19 -3.62 -8.40
N ASP A 457 7.71 -2.53 -8.95
CA ASP A 457 9.16 -2.32 -9.02
C ASP A 457 9.73 -2.21 -7.59
N ALA A 458 9.08 -1.44 -6.73
CA ALA A 458 9.47 -1.29 -5.33
C ALA A 458 9.39 -2.63 -4.57
N LEU A 459 8.32 -3.41 -4.76
CA LEU A 459 8.18 -4.73 -4.17
C LEU A 459 9.29 -5.70 -4.62
N ASN A 460 9.55 -5.76 -5.91
CA ASN A 460 10.61 -6.60 -6.46
C ASN A 460 11.99 -6.20 -5.94
N GLU A 461 12.21 -4.91 -5.76
CA GLU A 461 13.46 -4.40 -5.19
C GLU A 461 13.62 -4.79 -3.72
N ILE A 462 12.54 -4.65 -2.91
CA ILE A 462 12.54 -5.10 -1.52
C ILE A 462 12.86 -6.60 -1.45
N ILE A 463 12.20 -7.42 -2.28
CA ILE A 463 12.43 -8.87 -2.33
C ILE A 463 13.88 -9.17 -2.73
N ARG A 464 14.37 -8.53 -3.78
CA ARG A 464 15.73 -8.73 -4.26
C ARG A 464 16.76 -8.38 -3.18
N PHE A 465 16.60 -7.20 -2.60
CA PHE A 465 17.54 -6.69 -1.60
C PHE A 465 17.49 -7.53 -0.32
N GLN A 466 16.30 -7.75 0.24
CA GLN A 466 16.12 -8.44 1.51
C GLN A 466 16.50 -9.93 1.42
N TYR A 467 15.91 -10.64 0.44
CA TYR A 467 15.99 -12.12 0.39
C TYR A 467 17.07 -12.67 -0.51
N ARG A 468 17.71 -11.85 -1.37
CA ARG A 468 18.80 -12.33 -2.25
C ARG A 468 20.14 -11.66 -1.96
N VAL A 469 20.15 -10.42 -1.48
CA VAL A 469 21.39 -9.70 -1.18
C VAL A 469 21.76 -9.83 0.29
N LEU A 470 20.85 -9.47 1.22
CA LEU A 470 21.13 -9.48 2.65
C LEU A 470 21.06 -10.88 3.27
N GLN A 471 20.00 -11.63 2.98
CA GLN A 471 19.72 -12.94 3.54
C GLN A 471 20.20 -14.04 2.60
N ARG A 472 21.29 -14.71 2.95
CA ARG A 472 21.83 -15.85 2.19
C ARG A 472 21.65 -17.17 2.91
N GLU A 473 21.25 -17.12 4.19
CA GLU A 473 20.86 -18.30 4.94
C GLU A 473 19.62 -18.97 4.36
N GLU A 474 19.53 -20.28 4.40
CA GLU A 474 18.31 -21.04 4.13
C GLU A 474 17.38 -21.05 5.36
N ILE A 475 17.96 -21.13 6.55
CA ILE A 475 17.22 -21.28 7.81
C ILE A 475 17.81 -20.34 8.87
N SER A 476 16.93 -19.65 9.59
CA SER A 476 17.26 -18.95 10.83
C SER A 476 16.67 -19.71 12.00
N VAL A 477 17.48 -20.00 13.00
CA VAL A 477 17.09 -20.70 14.23
C VAL A 477 17.22 -19.74 15.40
N THR A 478 16.19 -19.67 16.26
CA THR A 478 16.21 -18.89 17.51
C THR A 478 16.15 -19.88 18.68
N LEU A 479 16.98 -19.64 19.68
CA LEU A 479 17.05 -20.46 20.90
C LEU A 479 16.20 -19.84 22.02
N ASN A 480 15.73 -20.68 22.94
CA ASN A 480 14.92 -20.22 24.09
C ASN A 480 15.73 -19.30 25.03
N GLU A 481 17.01 -19.56 25.16
CA GLU A 481 17.93 -18.77 25.98
C GLU A 481 19.25 -18.54 25.22
N ALA A 482 20.02 -17.55 25.68
CA ALA A 482 21.36 -17.34 25.16
C ALA A 482 22.31 -18.43 25.71
N HIS A 483 22.98 -19.13 24.82
CA HIS A 483 23.95 -20.18 25.10
C HIS A 483 25.36 -19.71 24.75
N SER A 484 26.37 -20.43 25.27
CA SER A 484 27.76 -20.19 24.87
C SER A 484 27.96 -20.43 23.37
N ALA A 485 29.04 -19.89 22.82
CA ALA A 485 29.38 -20.06 21.39
C ALA A 485 29.47 -21.54 20.94
N ASP A 486 29.61 -22.48 21.86
CA ASP A 486 29.62 -23.93 21.59
C ASP A 486 28.32 -24.44 20.94
N VAL A 487 27.20 -23.76 21.19
CA VAL A 487 25.93 -24.13 20.56
C VAL A 487 26.00 -24.02 19.04
N ILE A 488 26.74 -23.03 18.50
CA ILE A 488 26.92 -22.86 17.06
C ILE A 488 27.72 -24.04 16.49
N SER A 489 28.78 -24.46 17.18
CA SER A 489 29.56 -25.64 16.82
C SER A 489 28.72 -26.93 16.86
N ARG A 490 27.74 -27.03 17.73
CA ARG A 490 26.79 -28.18 17.76
C ARG A 490 25.85 -28.12 16.59
N LEU A 491 25.29 -26.92 16.28
CA LEU A 491 24.39 -26.70 15.16
C LEU A 491 25.09 -26.98 13.81
N SER A 492 26.38 -26.64 13.67
CA SER A 492 27.15 -26.90 12.46
C SER A 492 27.38 -28.40 12.19
N ARG A 493 27.25 -29.27 13.21
CA ARG A 493 27.36 -30.72 13.08
C ARG A 493 26.07 -31.44 12.75
N LEU A 494 24.94 -30.71 12.69
CA LEU A 494 23.66 -31.31 12.33
C LEU A 494 23.65 -31.79 10.88
N PRO A 495 22.85 -32.81 10.55
CA PRO A 495 22.80 -33.35 9.19
C PRO A 495 22.46 -32.28 8.15
N GLY A 496 23.28 -32.16 7.11
CA GLY A 496 23.04 -31.24 6.01
C GLY A 496 23.45 -29.77 6.26
N VAL A 497 23.88 -29.39 7.46
CA VAL A 497 24.38 -28.04 7.72
C VAL A 497 25.74 -27.86 7.07
N LEU A 498 25.84 -26.91 6.16
CA LEU A 498 27.07 -26.53 5.44
C LEU A 498 27.85 -25.45 6.19
N ARG A 499 27.13 -24.51 6.79
CA ARG A 499 27.69 -23.40 7.56
C ARG A 499 26.67 -22.95 8.61
N ALA A 500 27.18 -22.54 9.78
CA ALA A 500 26.40 -21.94 10.84
C ALA A 500 27.07 -20.64 11.30
N GLU A 501 26.30 -19.56 11.44
CA GLU A 501 26.77 -18.27 11.94
C GLU A 501 25.89 -17.85 13.10
N GLY A 502 26.50 -17.55 14.25
CA GLY A 502 25.78 -17.16 15.45
C GLY A 502 25.38 -15.69 15.45
N PHE A 503 24.25 -15.38 16.10
CA PHE A 503 23.88 -14.01 16.41
C PHE A 503 23.36 -13.89 17.84
N LEU A 504 23.49 -12.68 18.39
CA LEU A 504 22.93 -12.31 19.67
C LEU A 504 21.91 -11.18 19.50
N SER A 505 20.64 -11.49 19.65
CA SER A 505 19.55 -10.52 19.56
C SER A 505 19.16 -10.05 20.96
N MET A 506 19.28 -8.73 21.21
CA MET A 506 19.05 -8.14 22.53
C MET A 506 18.04 -7.00 22.43
N PRO A 507 16.92 -7.09 23.18
CA PRO A 507 15.97 -5.98 23.27
C PRO A 507 16.59 -4.81 24.06
N VAL A 508 16.49 -3.62 23.47
CA VAL A 508 17.03 -2.38 24.03
C VAL A 508 16.06 -1.22 23.86
N SER A 509 16.18 -0.23 24.72
CA SER A 509 15.68 1.12 24.47
C SER A 509 16.84 1.99 24.05
N LEU A 510 16.72 2.64 22.90
CA LEU A 510 17.67 3.62 22.39
C LEU A 510 17.11 5.02 22.64
N LYS A 511 17.90 5.86 23.28
CA LYS A 511 17.52 7.22 23.60
C LYS A 511 18.51 8.22 23.03
N VAL A 512 17.98 9.22 22.34
CA VAL A 512 18.76 10.34 21.81
C VAL A 512 18.04 11.64 22.18
N ARG A 513 18.64 12.43 23.03
CA ARG A 513 18.03 13.66 23.57
C ARG A 513 16.69 13.37 24.26
N HIS A 514 15.57 13.79 23.64
CA HIS A 514 14.19 13.58 24.14
C HIS A 514 13.43 12.46 23.40
N ARG A 515 14.04 11.85 22.40
CA ARG A 515 13.43 10.76 21.63
C ARG A 515 13.89 9.43 22.15
N GLU A 516 12.97 8.52 22.31
CA GLU A 516 13.23 7.15 22.75
C GLU A 516 12.49 6.17 21.84
N LYS A 517 13.15 5.07 21.47
CA LYS A 517 12.55 3.99 20.71
C LYS A 517 13.06 2.65 21.20
N ARG A 518 12.15 1.74 21.46
CA ARG A 518 12.48 0.35 21.76
C ARG A 518 12.72 -0.41 20.46
N THR A 519 13.82 -1.13 20.42
CA THR A 519 14.24 -1.92 19.25
C THR A 519 15.11 -3.08 19.70
N VAL A 520 15.76 -3.74 18.77
CA VAL A 520 16.67 -4.86 19.00
C VAL A 520 18.04 -4.50 18.47
N ILE A 521 19.08 -4.73 19.27
CA ILE A 521 20.46 -4.76 18.79
C ILE A 521 20.79 -6.21 18.42
N ILE A 522 21.26 -6.40 17.19
CA ILE A 522 21.71 -7.70 16.70
C ILE A 522 23.23 -7.71 16.70
N GLY A 523 23.82 -8.48 17.61
CA GLY A 523 25.26 -8.78 17.62
C GLY A 523 25.62 -9.75 16.52
N LEU A 524 26.51 -9.35 15.63
CA LEU A 524 26.93 -10.10 14.44
C LEU A 524 28.41 -10.47 14.53
N GLU A 525 28.79 -11.64 14.00
CA GLU A 525 30.18 -12.02 13.80
C GLU A 525 30.83 -11.17 12.70
N ARG A 526 32.13 -10.90 12.80
CA ARG A 526 32.83 -10.13 11.75
C ARG A 526 32.92 -10.87 10.45
N GLU A 527 33.39 -12.13 10.50
CA GLU A 527 33.53 -13.00 9.34
C GLU A 527 32.21 -13.71 9.04
N ARG A 528 31.25 -13.00 8.43
CA ARG A 528 29.97 -13.54 8.07
C ARG A 528 29.75 -13.59 6.56
N GLN A 529 29.04 -14.60 6.11
CA GLN A 529 28.69 -14.83 4.70
C GLN A 529 27.19 -15.06 4.51
N LEU A 530 26.47 -15.43 5.57
CA LEU A 530 25.04 -15.76 5.52
C LEU A 530 24.17 -14.52 5.72
N ARG A 531 24.57 -13.62 6.62
CA ARG A 531 23.86 -12.36 6.84
C ARG A 531 24.79 -11.18 6.56
N LEU A 532 24.59 -10.52 5.42
CA LEU A 532 25.46 -9.42 5.02
C LEU A 532 24.93 -8.07 5.52
N THR A 533 25.85 -7.15 5.76
CA THR A 533 25.57 -5.71 5.82
C THR A 533 26.20 -5.09 4.58
N VAL A 534 25.44 -4.28 3.87
CA VAL A 534 25.86 -3.72 2.58
C VAL A 534 25.71 -2.21 2.54
N ASP A 535 26.55 -1.55 1.72
CA ASP A 535 26.42 -0.13 1.41
C ASP A 535 25.31 0.14 0.38
N ALA A 536 25.09 1.42 0.09
CA ALA A 536 24.15 1.86 -0.95
C ALA A 536 24.48 1.32 -2.37
N ARG A 537 25.67 0.74 -2.57
CA ARG A 537 26.13 0.11 -3.82
C ARG A 537 26.14 -1.42 -3.73
N GLU A 538 25.50 -1.98 -2.72
CA GLU A 538 25.40 -3.43 -2.45
C GLU A 538 26.76 -4.13 -2.21
N ARG A 539 27.78 -3.38 -1.81
CA ARG A 539 29.07 -3.98 -1.43
C ARG A 539 29.04 -4.33 0.05
N SER A 540 29.53 -5.52 0.38
CA SER A 540 29.62 -5.95 1.76
C SER A 540 30.52 -5.00 2.57
N ILE A 541 30.01 -4.55 3.70
CA ILE A 541 30.73 -3.72 4.66
C ILE A 541 31.04 -4.56 5.90
N GLU A 542 32.27 -4.50 6.34
CA GLU A 542 32.66 -5.06 7.64
C GLU A 542 32.08 -4.19 8.77
N LEU A 543 31.65 -4.85 9.83
CA LEU A 543 31.21 -4.12 11.03
C LEU A 543 32.41 -3.49 11.73
N PRO A 544 32.27 -2.23 12.17
CA PRO A 544 33.25 -1.61 13.05
C PRO A 544 33.47 -2.45 14.31
N ALA A 545 34.71 -2.45 14.81
CA ALA A 545 35.08 -3.18 16.03
C ALA A 545 34.33 -2.67 17.27
N GLU A 546 33.91 -1.40 17.25
CA GLU A 546 33.22 -0.70 18.32
C GLU A 546 32.22 0.28 17.71
N GLY A 547 31.22 0.67 18.49
CA GLY A 547 30.18 1.59 18.07
C GLY A 547 28.92 0.90 17.56
N LEU A 548 27.87 1.69 17.35
CA LEU A 548 26.56 1.26 16.91
C LEU A 548 26.43 1.46 15.40
N VAL A 549 25.99 0.43 14.71
CA VAL A 549 25.57 0.49 13.32
C VAL A 549 24.03 0.50 13.31
N SER A 550 23.43 1.46 12.64
CA SER A 550 21.97 1.64 12.65
C SER A 550 21.37 1.54 11.27
N SER A 551 20.14 1.05 11.18
CA SER A 551 19.34 1.25 9.98
C SER A 551 19.00 2.74 9.82
N ARG A 552 18.87 3.21 8.58
CA ARG A 552 18.45 4.60 8.29
C ARG A 552 17.09 4.94 8.88
N MET A 553 16.19 3.97 8.89
CA MET A 553 14.86 4.13 9.49
C MET A 553 14.97 4.51 10.99
N LEU A 554 15.79 3.82 11.74
CA LEU A 554 16.00 4.08 13.16
C LEU A 554 16.71 5.44 13.37
N ALA A 555 17.64 5.78 12.49
CA ALA A 555 18.31 7.07 12.50
C ALA A 555 17.34 8.23 12.24
N ASP A 556 16.43 8.07 11.29
CA ASP A 556 15.41 9.09 10.99
C ASP A 556 14.38 9.25 12.14
N LEU A 557 13.95 8.13 12.76
CA LEU A 557 13.03 8.14 13.91
C LEU A 557 13.60 8.87 15.13
N LEU A 558 14.86 8.57 15.46
CA LEU A 558 15.53 9.16 16.62
C LEU A 558 16.27 10.47 16.29
N ALA A 559 16.34 10.83 15.00
CA ALA A 559 17.00 12.03 14.46
C ALA A 559 18.46 12.16 14.87
N PHE A 560 19.26 11.12 14.70
CA PHE A 560 20.70 11.13 14.90
C PHE A 560 21.48 10.94 13.59
N GLN A 561 22.75 11.29 13.63
CA GLN A 561 23.68 11.19 12.52
C GLN A 561 24.91 10.36 12.91
N ILE A 562 25.74 10.01 11.93
CA ILE A 562 27.01 9.34 12.17
C ILE A 562 27.88 10.25 13.05
N GLY A 563 28.42 9.71 14.15
CA GLY A 563 29.21 10.42 15.15
C GLY A 563 28.43 10.84 16.39
N ASP A 564 27.09 10.85 16.35
CA ASP A 564 26.27 11.12 17.54
C ASP A 564 26.37 9.98 18.55
N SER A 565 26.22 10.32 19.83
CA SER A 565 26.15 9.35 20.94
C SER A 565 24.70 8.97 21.19
N VAL A 566 24.43 7.68 21.31
CA VAL A 566 23.12 7.10 21.61
C VAL A 566 23.20 6.39 22.96
N GLU A 567 22.33 6.76 23.91
CA GLU A 567 22.16 6.04 25.16
C GLU A 567 21.43 4.71 24.87
N ILE A 568 22.11 3.60 25.12
CA ILE A 568 21.55 2.25 25.02
C ILE A 568 21.18 1.79 26.42
N GLN A 569 19.92 1.53 26.64
CA GLN A 569 19.44 0.85 27.83
C GLN A 569 19.06 -0.59 27.50
N PHE A 570 19.80 -1.55 28.02
CA PHE A 570 19.45 -2.96 27.87
C PHE A 570 18.20 -3.29 28.70
N LEU A 571 17.23 -3.96 28.06
CA LEU A 571 15.98 -4.32 28.73
C LEU A 571 16.07 -5.70 29.42
N THR A 572 17.18 -6.40 29.25
CA THR A 572 17.46 -7.70 29.89
C THR A 572 18.77 -7.66 30.68
N GLY A 573 18.87 -8.45 31.71
CA GLY A 573 20.07 -8.52 32.55
C GLY A 573 20.21 -7.31 33.48
N ARG A 574 21.39 -6.71 33.54
CA ARG A 574 21.72 -5.61 34.48
C ARG A 574 21.14 -4.25 34.08
N ARG A 575 20.33 -4.15 33.03
CA ARG A 575 19.71 -2.88 32.55
C ARG A 575 20.65 -1.67 32.55
N GLN A 576 21.91 -1.90 32.22
CA GLN A 576 22.90 -0.83 32.16
C GLN A 576 22.51 0.20 31.10
N LYS A 577 22.76 1.45 31.37
CA LYS A 577 22.69 2.55 30.42
C LYS A 577 24.10 2.90 29.97
N ILE A 578 24.37 2.86 28.70
CA ILE A 578 25.69 3.04 28.13
C ILE A 578 25.57 3.93 26.91
N ASP A 579 26.41 4.95 26.85
CA ASP A 579 26.51 5.80 25.68
C ASP A 579 27.44 5.18 24.64
N VAL A 580 26.95 5.01 23.42
CA VAL A 580 27.69 4.40 22.32
C VAL A 580 27.62 5.29 21.09
N PRO A 581 28.78 5.59 20.45
CA PRO A 581 28.79 6.40 19.24
C PRO A 581 28.20 5.63 18.05
N VAL A 582 27.46 6.31 17.20
CA VAL A 582 26.98 5.77 15.91
C VAL A 582 28.10 5.85 14.89
N THR A 583 28.52 4.72 14.38
CA THR A 583 29.66 4.63 13.45
C THR A 583 29.23 4.49 11.99
N LEU A 584 28.04 3.91 11.74
CA LEU A 584 27.56 3.65 10.38
C LEU A 584 26.03 3.68 10.35
N ILE A 585 25.47 4.13 9.23
CA ILE A 585 24.03 4.05 8.95
C ILE A 585 23.82 3.27 7.65
N LEU A 586 23.08 2.16 7.74
CA LEU A 586 22.75 1.28 6.63
C LEU A 586 21.39 1.66 6.03
N ASP A 587 21.28 1.59 4.71
CA ASP A 587 20.02 1.91 4.00
C ASP A 587 19.23 0.62 3.72
N GLU A 588 18.69 0.03 4.78
CA GLU A 588 17.87 -1.17 4.71
C GLU A 588 16.39 -0.82 4.57
N PRO A 589 15.64 -1.50 3.67
CA PRO A 589 14.24 -1.18 3.40
C PRO A 589 13.28 -1.72 4.47
N ILE A 590 13.69 -2.68 5.29
CA ILE A 590 12.81 -3.35 6.26
C ILE A 590 13.42 -3.27 7.65
N GLY A 591 12.63 -2.79 8.60
CA GLY A 591 12.88 -2.80 10.02
C GLY A 591 13.76 -1.66 10.53
N ALA A 592 13.51 -1.28 11.77
CA ALA A 592 14.28 -0.27 12.51
C ALA A 592 15.24 -0.98 13.48
N PHE A 593 16.31 -1.57 12.95
CA PHE A 593 17.27 -2.36 13.73
C PHE A 593 18.59 -1.63 13.95
N ALA A 594 19.29 -2.07 14.99
CA ALA A 594 20.67 -1.70 15.23
C ALA A 594 21.55 -2.95 15.23
N TYR A 595 22.79 -2.79 14.82
CA TYR A 595 23.78 -3.86 14.74
C TYR A 595 25.04 -3.48 15.49
N MET A 596 25.73 -4.48 16.00
CA MET A 596 27.01 -4.31 16.66
C MET A 596 27.85 -5.57 16.47
N ASP A 597 29.17 -5.43 16.55
CA ASP A 597 30.05 -6.60 16.66
C ASP A 597 29.67 -7.43 17.87
N ILE A 598 29.50 -8.75 17.73
CA ILE A 598 29.04 -9.63 18.82
C ILE A 598 29.98 -9.63 20.02
N GLN A 599 31.29 -9.46 19.79
CA GLN A 599 32.29 -9.37 20.85
C GLN A 599 32.21 -8.02 21.57
N ALA A 600 31.99 -6.92 20.81
CA ALA A 600 31.76 -5.60 21.38
C ALA A 600 30.48 -5.59 22.22
N LEU A 601 29.39 -6.15 21.72
CA LEU A 601 28.13 -6.28 22.46
C LEU A 601 28.31 -7.12 23.75
N SER A 602 29.03 -8.22 23.66
CA SER A 602 29.34 -9.08 24.81
C SER A 602 30.19 -8.36 25.87
N ARG A 603 31.16 -7.53 25.45
CA ARG A 603 31.95 -6.66 26.34
C ARG A 603 31.07 -5.66 27.07
N LEU A 604 30.15 -5.00 26.36
CA LEU A 604 29.18 -4.05 26.96
C LEU A 604 28.27 -4.77 27.97
N LEU A 605 27.88 -6.00 27.72
CA LEU A 605 27.07 -6.81 28.63
C LEU A 605 27.90 -7.42 29.79
N GLN A 606 29.21 -7.28 29.79
CA GLN A 606 30.14 -7.92 30.74
C GLN A 606 29.94 -9.45 30.81
N LYS A 607 29.71 -10.09 29.67
CA LYS A 607 29.47 -11.52 29.55
C LYS A 607 30.43 -12.13 28.54
N VAL A 608 30.64 -13.44 28.68
CA VAL A 608 31.30 -14.26 27.66
C VAL A 608 30.45 -14.21 26.41
N PRO A 609 31.04 -14.25 25.20
CA PRO A 609 30.27 -14.29 23.96
C PRO A 609 29.24 -15.40 23.97
N THR A 610 27.98 -15.01 23.79
CA THR A 610 26.84 -15.92 23.76
C THR A 610 26.04 -15.68 22.52
N ALA A 611 25.29 -16.66 22.05
CA ALA A 611 24.35 -16.56 20.95
C ALA A 611 22.98 -17.05 21.38
N ASN A 612 21.94 -16.36 20.97
CA ASN A 612 20.55 -16.82 21.13
C ASN A 612 19.87 -17.13 19.81
N GLY A 613 20.68 -17.21 18.73
CA GLY A 613 20.21 -17.67 17.43
C GLY A 613 21.38 -17.99 16.49
N ALA A 614 21.05 -18.64 15.39
CA ALA A 614 21.99 -18.98 14.34
C ALA A 614 21.34 -18.91 12.97
N TRP A 615 22.10 -18.43 11.98
CA TRP A 615 21.79 -18.55 10.57
C TRP A 615 22.53 -19.78 10.02
N LEU A 616 21.81 -20.58 9.24
CA LEU A 616 22.31 -21.84 8.73
C LEU A 616 22.21 -21.87 7.21
N ALA A 617 23.31 -22.25 6.55
CA ALA A 617 23.31 -22.72 5.18
C ALA A 617 23.06 -24.24 5.19
N LEU A 618 22.07 -24.69 4.44
CA LEU A 618 21.65 -26.08 4.46
C LEU A 618 21.71 -26.72 3.07
N ASP A 619 22.25 -27.94 3.01
CA ASP A 619 22.07 -28.82 1.87
C ASP A 619 20.62 -29.32 1.84
N MET A 620 19.82 -28.75 0.93
CA MET A 620 18.40 -29.05 0.82
C MET A 620 18.09 -30.52 0.52
N THR A 621 19.05 -31.29 0.02
CA THR A 621 18.89 -32.73 -0.20
C THR A 621 18.79 -33.50 1.12
N LYS A 622 19.33 -32.94 2.22
CA LYS A 622 19.32 -33.51 3.57
C LYS A 622 18.35 -32.78 4.52
N ALA A 623 17.55 -31.87 3.99
CA ALA A 623 16.65 -31.01 4.79
C ALA A 623 15.70 -31.81 5.68
N GLU A 624 15.18 -32.95 5.21
CA GLU A 624 14.26 -33.78 5.99
C GLU A 624 14.93 -34.39 7.23
N ALA A 625 16.16 -34.85 7.10
CA ALA A 625 16.93 -35.37 8.23
C ALA A 625 17.24 -34.26 9.25
N PHE A 626 17.56 -33.07 8.76
CA PHE A 626 17.77 -31.88 9.58
C PHE A 626 16.50 -31.49 10.35
N TYR A 627 15.35 -31.39 9.67
CA TYR A 627 14.07 -31.02 10.29
C TYR A 627 13.64 -32.02 11.37
N ARG A 628 13.82 -33.30 11.10
CA ARG A 628 13.53 -34.36 12.08
C ARG A 628 14.38 -34.20 13.35
N THR A 629 15.66 -33.87 13.20
CA THR A 629 16.57 -33.65 14.32
C THR A 629 16.22 -32.39 15.08
N ILE A 630 15.94 -31.27 14.37
CA ILE A 630 15.60 -30.00 15.01
C ILE A 630 14.27 -30.06 15.77
N LYS A 631 13.24 -30.73 15.23
CA LYS A 631 11.95 -30.93 15.92
C LYS A 631 12.12 -31.60 17.30
N ALA A 632 13.16 -32.40 17.49
CA ALA A 632 13.44 -33.09 18.72
C ALA A 632 14.29 -32.31 19.73
N LEU A 633 14.83 -31.12 19.35
CA LEU A 633 15.72 -30.34 20.22
C LEU A 633 14.93 -29.40 21.15
N PRO A 634 14.99 -29.59 22.48
CA PRO A 634 14.21 -28.77 23.43
C PRO A 634 14.65 -27.29 23.52
N ALA A 635 15.92 -27.01 23.14
CA ALA A 635 16.48 -25.66 23.22
C ALA A 635 15.95 -24.71 22.12
N MET A 636 15.20 -25.25 21.14
CA MET A 636 14.70 -24.49 20.01
C MET A 636 13.43 -23.70 20.38
N ALA A 637 13.49 -22.38 20.23
CA ALA A 637 12.32 -21.51 20.33
C ALA A 637 11.58 -21.41 19.00
N SER A 638 12.32 -21.32 17.88
CA SER A 638 11.71 -21.30 16.54
C SER A 638 12.71 -21.52 15.42
N THR A 639 12.13 -21.81 14.28
CA THR A 639 12.84 -21.88 13.00
C THR A 639 12.10 -21.00 11.97
N SER A 640 12.84 -20.29 11.16
CA SER A 640 12.32 -19.52 10.03
C SER A 640 13.06 -19.91 8.76
N LEU A 641 12.34 -20.29 7.73
CA LEU A 641 12.85 -20.65 6.43
C LEU A 641 12.73 -19.47 5.48
N ARG A 642 13.82 -19.03 4.87
CA ARG A 642 13.85 -17.89 3.95
C ARG A 642 12.86 -18.05 2.79
N GLU A 643 12.89 -19.18 2.09
CA GLU A 643 12.00 -19.43 0.94
C GLU A 643 10.53 -19.44 1.35
N ALA A 644 10.24 -19.99 2.50
CA ALA A 644 8.91 -20.06 3.03
C ALA A 644 8.35 -18.67 3.42
N THR A 645 9.20 -17.87 4.09
CA THR A 645 8.84 -16.49 4.44
C THR A 645 8.63 -15.65 3.18
N LEU A 646 9.47 -15.83 2.15
CA LEU A 646 9.29 -15.17 0.86
C LEU A 646 7.99 -15.62 0.17
N ALA A 647 7.69 -16.91 0.16
CA ALA A 647 6.45 -17.43 -0.44
C ALA A 647 5.21 -16.88 0.27
N SER A 648 5.24 -16.83 1.60
CA SER A 648 4.16 -16.22 2.41
C SER A 648 4.01 -14.73 2.13
N PHE A 649 5.10 -13.99 2.04
CA PHE A 649 5.09 -12.57 1.67
C PHE A 649 4.47 -12.35 0.29
N LEU A 650 4.87 -13.13 -0.70
CA LEU A 650 4.33 -13.02 -2.06
C LEU A 650 2.85 -13.39 -2.15
N SER A 651 2.40 -14.41 -1.41
CA SER A 651 0.99 -14.80 -1.38
C SER A 651 0.10 -13.77 -0.67
N THR A 652 0.64 -13.06 0.32
CA THR A 652 -0.12 -12.10 1.14
C THR A 652 -0.06 -10.70 0.53
N VAL A 653 1.13 -10.11 0.50
CA VAL A 653 1.34 -8.72 0.07
C VAL A 653 1.38 -8.63 -1.46
N GLY A 654 2.05 -9.55 -2.12
CA GLY A 654 2.23 -9.55 -3.56
C GLY A 654 0.91 -9.72 -4.33
N GLU A 655 -0.01 -10.57 -3.84
CA GLU A 655 -1.33 -10.77 -4.48
C GLU A 655 -2.20 -9.51 -4.38
N ASN A 656 -2.22 -8.87 -3.20
CA ASN A 656 -2.95 -7.62 -3.00
C ASN A 656 -2.44 -6.51 -3.93
N ILE A 657 -1.12 -6.32 -3.99
CA ILE A 657 -0.48 -5.34 -4.89
C ILE A 657 -0.81 -5.64 -6.34
N ARG A 658 -0.77 -6.92 -6.75
CA ARG A 658 -1.06 -7.31 -8.14
C ARG A 658 -2.49 -6.99 -8.55
N ILE A 659 -3.48 -7.30 -7.71
CA ILE A 659 -4.90 -7.03 -8.00
C ILE A 659 -5.14 -5.53 -8.07
N ASN A 660 -4.69 -4.77 -7.07
CA ASN A 660 -4.88 -3.33 -7.01
C ASN A 660 -4.25 -2.62 -8.21
N ASN A 661 -3.03 -2.97 -8.57
CA ASN A 661 -2.33 -2.38 -9.70
C ASN A 661 -2.96 -2.75 -11.05
N SER A 662 -3.47 -3.97 -11.20
CA SER A 662 -4.19 -4.36 -12.43
C SER A 662 -5.41 -3.48 -12.66
N VAL A 663 -6.19 -3.21 -11.63
CA VAL A 663 -7.34 -2.30 -11.70
C VAL A 663 -6.89 -0.88 -12.06
N LEU A 664 -5.81 -0.39 -11.44
CA LEU A 664 -5.28 0.94 -11.71
C LEU A 664 -4.79 1.09 -13.16
N VAL A 665 -4.09 0.09 -13.69
CA VAL A 665 -3.62 0.05 -15.09
C VAL A 665 -4.81 0.04 -16.06
N ILE A 666 -5.85 -0.75 -15.79
CA ILE A 666 -7.07 -0.76 -16.61
C ILE A 666 -7.70 0.64 -16.63
N PHE A 667 -7.81 1.29 -15.48
CA PHE A 667 -8.36 2.63 -15.40
C PHE A 667 -7.48 3.66 -16.15
N ALA A 668 -6.16 3.55 -16.05
CA ALA A 668 -5.24 4.40 -16.80
C ALA A 668 -5.38 4.20 -18.32
N CYS A 669 -5.61 2.96 -18.79
CA CYS A 669 -5.92 2.66 -20.19
C CYS A 669 -7.22 3.34 -20.65
N VAL A 670 -8.26 3.33 -19.83
CA VAL A 670 -9.54 4.01 -20.12
C VAL A 670 -9.33 5.51 -20.27
N ILE A 671 -8.54 6.12 -19.37
CA ILE A 671 -8.20 7.54 -19.46
C ILE A 671 -7.43 7.84 -20.75
N ALA A 672 -6.37 7.07 -21.04
CA ALA A 672 -5.55 7.25 -22.23
C ALA A 672 -6.41 7.18 -23.50
N ALA A 673 -7.26 6.17 -23.59
CA ALA A 673 -8.19 6.00 -24.71
C ALA A 673 -9.20 7.15 -24.79
N GLY A 674 -9.77 7.57 -23.68
CA GLY A 674 -10.73 8.68 -23.61
C GLY A 674 -10.13 10.01 -24.06
N ILE A 675 -8.91 10.36 -23.57
CA ILE A 675 -8.23 11.58 -23.94
C ILE A 675 -7.79 11.54 -25.40
N SER A 676 -7.15 10.46 -25.84
CA SER A 676 -6.69 10.30 -27.24
C SER A 676 -7.86 10.36 -28.21
N TYR A 677 -8.97 9.68 -27.91
CA TYR A 677 -10.17 9.70 -28.74
C TYR A 677 -10.79 11.09 -28.82
N ASN A 678 -10.89 11.77 -27.67
CA ASN A 678 -11.43 13.12 -27.63
C ASN A 678 -10.55 14.12 -28.40
N SER A 679 -9.22 14.03 -28.23
CA SER A 679 -8.25 14.86 -28.94
C SER A 679 -8.32 14.65 -30.46
N ALA A 680 -8.33 13.40 -30.91
CA ALA A 680 -8.44 13.06 -32.33
C ALA A 680 -9.75 13.55 -32.97
N ARG A 681 -10.87 13.47 -32.25
CA ARG A 681 -12.18 13.96 -32.69
C ARG A 681 -12.22 15.49 -32.77
N ILE A 682 -11.55 16.16 -31.84
CA ILE A 682 -11.41 17.61 -31.85
C ILE A 682 -10.60 18.04 -33.08
N ALA A 683 -9.43 17.45 -33.30
CA ALA A 683 -8.59 17.73 -34.45
C ALA A 683 -9.34 17.54 -35.76
N LEU A 684 -10.02 16.39 -35.94
CA LEU A 684 -10.81 16.13 -37.16
C LEU A 684 -11.87 17.21 -37.42
N SER A 685 -12.56 17.71 -36.42
CA SER A 685 -13.65 18.66 -36.64
C SER A 685 -13.18 20.10 -36.80
N GLU A 686 -12.07 20.49 -36.20
CA GLU A 686 -11.49 21.84 -36.32
C GLU A 686 -10.82 22.01 -37.70
N HIS A 687 -10.15 20.96 -38.17
CA HIS A 687 -9.46 20.99 -39.45
C HIS A 687 -10.34 20.52 -40.64
N ALA A 688 -11.64 20.21 -40.38
CA ALA A 688 -12.51 19.70 -41.44
C ALA A 688 -12.52 20.56 -42.71
N THR A 689 -12.56 21.90 -42.56
CA THR A 689 -12.53 22.85 -43.72
C THR A 689 -11.15 22.90 -44.40
N GLU A 690 -10.06 22.91 -43.60
CA GLU A 690 -8.69 22.89 -44.12
C GLU A 690 -8.42 21.57 -44.85
N LEU A 691 -8.88 20.42 -44.30
CA LEU A 691 -8.75 19.11 -44.91
C LEU A 691 -9.59 18.99 -46.19
N ALA A 692 -10.79 19.59 -46.23
CA ALA A 692 -11.60 19.69 -47.44
C ALA A 692 -10.91 20.53 -48.52
N SER A 693 -10.31 21.65 -48.13
CA SER A 693 -9.53 22.49 -49.08
C SER A 693 -8.30 21.73 -49.61
N LEU A 694 -7.56 21.02 -48.77
CA LEU A 694 -6.45 20.17 -49.22
C LEU A 694 -6.91 19.10 -50.20
N ARG A 695 -8.14 18.54 -50.00
CA ARG A 695 -8.73 17.58 -50.92
C ARG A 695 -9.01 18.15 -52.30
N ILE A 696 -9.46 19.41 -52.35
CA ILE A 696 -9.66 20.15 -53.61
C ILE A 696 -8.32 20.41 -54.30
N LEU A 697 -7.28 20.70 -53.54
CA LEU A 697 -5.90 20.87 -54.04
C LEU A 697 -5.25 19.53 -54.49
N GLY A 698 -5.97 18.40 -54.46
CA GLY A 698 -5.51 17.12 -55.02
C GLY A 698 -4.89 16.17 -54.01
N PHE A 699 -4.87 16.45 -52.72
CA PHE A 699 -4.37 15.53 -51.72
C PHE A 699 -5.25 14.27 -51.64
N THR A 700 -4.63 13.12 -51.54
CA THR A 700 -5.31 11.84 -51.38
C THR A 700 -5.93 11.67 -49.98
N ARG A 701 -6.92 10.80 -49.81
CA ARG A 701 -7.50 10.50 -48.52
C ARG A 701 -6.45 9.93 -47.55
N ALA A 702 -5.47 9.21 -48.06
CA ALA A 702 -4.37 8.66 -47.26
C ALA A 702 -3.46 9.75 -46.71
N GLU A 703 -3.06 10.74 -47.53
CA GLU A 703 -2.23 11.87 -47.12
C GLU A 703 -2.91 12.72 -46.05
N ILE A 704 -4.21 12.97 -46.18
CA ILE A 704 -5.01 13.68 -45.18
C ILE A 704 -5.09 12.90 -43.88
N THR A 705 -5.26 11.59 -43.96
CA THR A 705 -5.26 10.72 -42.77
C THR A 705 -3.89 10.76 -42.09
N VAL A 706 -2.80 10.66 -42.84
CA VAL A 706 -1.44 10.74 -42.31
C VAL A 706 -1.20 12.09 -41.62
N LEU A 707 -1.70 13.20 -42.17
CA LEU A 707 -1.56 14.52 -41.57
C LEU A 707 -2.21 14.60 -40.19
N LEU A 708 -3.45 14.08 -40.06
CA LEU A 708 -4.16 14.02 -38.79
C LEU A 708 -3.47 13.09 -37.79
N LEU A 709 -3.00 11.93 -38.26
CA LEU A 709 -2.28 10.97 -37.43
C LEU A 709 -0.97 11.53 -36.92
N THR A 710 -0.25 12.28 -37.78
CA THR A 710 1.01 12.93 -37.41
C THR A 710 0.82 13.91 -36.25
N GLU A 711 -0.31 14.61 -36.19
CA GLU A 711 -0.64 15.52 -35.05
C GLU A 711 -0.76 14.73 -33.76
N GLN A 712 -1.53 13.62 -33.77
CA GLN A 712 -1.71 12.76 -32.57
C GLN A 712 -0.39 12.12 -32.12
N TRP A 713 0.42 11.67 -33.09
CA TRP A 713 1.72 11.06 -32.80
C TRP A 713 2.70 12.06 -32.21
N LEU A 714 2.71 13.32 -32.69
CA LEU A 714 3.58 14.37 -32.17
C LEU A 714 3.16 14.76 -30.73
N LEU A 715 1.84 14.91 -30.50
CA LEU A 715 1.31 15.16 -29.16
C LEU A 715 1.68 14.01 -28.18
N THR A 716 1.56 12.77 -28.62
CA THR A 716 1.91 11.60 -27.82
C THR A 716 3.42 11.53 -27.55
N ALA A 717 4.25 11.81 -28.58
CA ALA A 717 5.70 11.82 -28.45
C ALA A 717 6.21 12.87 -27.44
N ILE A 718 5.51 14.01 -27.31
CA ILE A 718 5.81 15.03 -26.30
C ILE A 718 5.22 14.62 -24.93
N ALA A 719 4.04 14.02 -24.93
CA ALA A 719 3.33 13.67 -23.69
C ALA A 719 4.00 12.53 -22.93
N VAL A 720 4.60 11.55 -23.62
CA VAL A 720 5.23 10.38 -22.96
C VAL A 720 6.41 10.79 -22.06
N PRO A 721 7.43 11.55 -22.52
CA PRO A 721 8.52 11.98 -21.66
C PRO A 721 8.05 12.84 -20.48
N LEU A 722 7.10 13.76 -20.73
CA LEU A 722 6.53 14.57 -19.66
C LEU A 722 5.74 13.72 -18.66
N GLY A 723 4.99 12.74 -19.15
CA GLY A 723 4.27 11.77 -18.32
C GLY A 723 5.22 10.90 -17.50
N CYS A 724 6.37 10.52 -18.05
CA CYS A 724 7.43 9.83 -17.31
C CYS A 724 7.97 10.69 -16.15
N LEU A 725 8.20 11.98 -16.40
CA LEU A 725 8.67 12.91 -15.38
C LEU A 725 7.62 13.10 -14.26
N ILE A 726 6.37 13.37 -14.64
CA ILE A 726 5.27 13.53 -13.69
C ILE A 726 5.03 12.23 -12.92
N GLY A 727 5.04 11.08 -13.59
CA GLY A 727 4.85 9.76 -12.98
C GLY A 727 5.95 9.42 -11.99
N TYR A 728 7.20 9.74 -12.30
CA TYR A 728 8.31 9.61 -11.35
C TYR A 728 8.12 10.51 -10.12
N GLY A 729 7.72 11.77 -10.34
CA GLY A 729 7.42 12.70 -9.24
C GLY A 729 6.27 12.23 -8.35
N LEU A 730 5.19 11.69 -8.94
CA LEU A 730 4.08 11.09 -8.18
C LEU A 730 4.54 9.83 -7.41
N ALA A 731 5.35 8.96 -8.03
CA ALA A 731 5.92 7.79 -7.37
C ALA A 731 6.80 8.20 -6.18
N ALA A 732 7.63 9.25 -6.34
CA ALA A 732 8.44 9.80 -5.26
C ALA A 732 7.59 10.35 -4.11
N GLY A 733 6.52 11.09 -4.43
CA GLY A 733 5.57 11.59 -3.44
C GLY A 733 4.86 10.46 -2.69
N ILE A 734 4.42 9.42 -3.40
CA ILE A 734 3.79 8.23 -2.79
C ILE A 734 4.80 7.46 -1.94
N ALA A 735 6.02 7.24 -2.41
CA ALA A 735 7.07 6.59 -1.62
C ALA A 735 7.34 7.34 -0.31
N ALA A 736 7.40 8.67 -0.35
CA ALA A 736 7.58 9.49 0.85
C ALA A 736 6.39 9.43 1.81
N LEU A 737 5.16 9.47 1.28
CA LEU A 737 3.93 9.43 2.09
C LEU A 737 3.63 8.04 2.69
N LEU A 738 4.05 6.98 2.02
CA LEU A 738 3.79 5.60 2.45
C LEU A 738 4.98 4.97 3.19
N SER A 739 6.12 5.64 3.30
CA SER A 739 7.23 5.18 4.15
C SER A 739 6.80 5.20 5.61
N GLN A 740 6.88 4.05 6.28
CA GLN A 740 6.40 3.81 7.64
C GLN A 740 7.47 3.10 8.46
N GLU A 741 7.26 2.97 9.77
CA GLU A 741 8.23 2.35 10.67
C GLU A 741 8.59 0.90 10.36
N LEU A 742 7.69 0.13 9.73
CA LEU A 742 7.95 -1.26 9.34
C LEU A 742 8.60 -1.39 7.97
N PHE A 743 8.28 -0.47 7.04
CA PHE A 743 8.73 -0.56 5.65
C PHE A 743 9.07 0.82 5.10
N ARG A 744 10.22 0.92 4.48
CA ARG A 744 10.58 2.04 3.62
C ARG A 744 10.43 1.60 2.17
N ILE A 745 9.57 2.29 1.42
CA ILE A 745 9.36 1.97 0.01
C ILE A 745 10.52 2.57 -0.80
N PRO A 746 11.38 1.75 -1.42
CA PRO A 746 12.48 2.26 -2.23
C PRO A 746 11.93 2.96 -3.48
N LEU A 747 12.45 4.14 -3.78
CA LEU A 747 12.10 4.86 -5.01
C LEU A 747 12.86 4.26 -6.19
N VAL A 748 12.40 3.13 -6.66
CA VAL A 748 12.94 2.45 -7.83
C VAL A 748 11.85 2.33 -8.87
N VAL A 749 12.08 2.91 -10.06
CA VAL A 749 11.20 2.77 -11.22
C VAL A 749 12.03 2.14 -12.34
N SER A 750 11.66 0.95 -12.75
CA SER A 750 12.40 0.22 -13.77
C SER A 750 12.23 0.82 -15.17
N ALA A 751 13.22 0.63 -16.03
CA ALA A 751 13.10 1.02 -17.44
C ALA A 751 11.90 0.34 -18.14
N ARG A 752 11.51 -0.85 -17.68
CA ARG A 752 10.35 -1.59 -18.18
C ARG A 752 9.04 -0.86 -17.86
N THR A 753 8.92 -0.25 -16.70
CA THR A 753 7.74 0.52 -16.28
C THR A 753 7.55 1.75 -17.16
N PHE A 754 8.62 2.48 -17.47
CA PHE A 754 8.57 3.58 -18.43
C PHE A 754 8.17 3.11 -19.84
N LEU A 755 8.71 1.98 -20.28
CA LEU A 755 8.35 1.40 -21.57
C LEU A 755 6.87 0.96 -21.60
N TYR A 756 6.36 0.32 -20.57
CA TYR A 756 4.95 -0.07 -20.50
C TYR A 756 4.02 1.14 -20.50
N ALA A 757 4.36 2.20 -19.76
CA ALA A 757 3.59 3.44 -19.77
C ALA A 757 3.56 4.08 -21.17
N ALA A 758 4.70 4.13 -21.84
CA ALA A 758 4.81 4.62 -23.21
C ALA A 758 3.95 3.76 -24.17
N LEU A 759 4.03 2.44 -24.06
CA LEU A 759 3.26 1.51 -24.89
C LEU A 759 1.74 1.66 -24.67
N VAL A 760 1.28 1.79 -23.44
CA VAL A 760 -0.15 1.99 -23.14
C VAL A 760 -0.67 3.26 -23.80
N VAL A 761 0.04 4.37 -23.67
CA VAL A 761 -0.38 5.64 -24.26
C VAL A 761 -0.29 5.60 -25.78
N MET A 762 0.76 5.00 -26.34
CA MET A 762 0.91 4.82 -27.80
C MET A 762 -0.19 3.93 -28.39
N LEU A 763 -0.47 2.79 -27.77
CA LEU A 763 -1.54 1.88 -28.23
C LEU A 763 -2.91 2.56 -28.16
N SER A 764 -3.17 3.34 -27.10
CA SER A 764 -4.39 4.14 -26.98
C SER A 764 -4.49 5.22 -28.08
N ALA A 765 -3.38 5.88 -28.40
CA ALA A 765 -3.32 6.83 -29.50
C ALA A 765 -3.54 6.16 -30.86
N ILE A 766 -2.96 4.98 -31.11
CA ILE A 766 -3.14 4.19 -32.32
C ILE A 766 -4.62 3.77 -32.48
N ALA A 767 -5.21 3.19 -31.43
CA ALA A 767 -6.61 2.75 -31.43
C ALA A 767 -7.57 3.91 -31.72
N SER A 768 -7.32 5.07 -31.09
CA SER A 768 -8.06 6.30 -31.33
C SER A 768 -7.90 6.80 -32.77
N SER A 769 -6.68 6.74 -33.29
CA SER A 769 -6.33 7.16 -34.65
C SER A 769 -7.03 6.28 -35.70
N ILE A 770 -7.05 4.99 -35.52
CA ILE A 770 -7.77 4.04 -36.40
C ILE A 770 -9.26 4.36 -36.40
N SER A 771 -9.87 4.53 -35.21
CA SER A 771 -11.29 4.88 -35.08
C SER A 771 -11.63 6.19 -35.81
N THR A 772 -10.75 7.20 -35.72
CA THR A 772 -10.93 8.50 -36.39
C THR A 772 -10.72 8.38 -37.90
N GLY A 773 -9.72 7.62 -38.35
CA GLY A 773 -9.43 7.37 -39.76
C GLY A 773 -10.57 6.62 -40.48
N LEU A 774 -11.20 5.63 -39.82
CA LEU A 774 -12.36 4.92 -40.36
C LEU A 774 -13.55 5.86 -40.55
N ARG A 775 -13.78 6.78 -39.64
CA ARG A 775 -14.84 7.82 -39.79
C ARG A 775 -14.54 8.86 -40.85
N LEU A 776 -13.26 9.22 -41.05
CA LEU A 776 -12.85 10.12 -42.12
C LEU A 776 -13.21 9.56 -43.49
N ARG A 777 -13.13 8.23 -43.67
CA ARG A 777 -13.53 7.57 -44.93
C ARG A 777 -15.02 7.72 -45.23
N GLN A 778 -15.88 7.93 -44.21
CA GLN A 778 -17.33 8.09 -44.34
C GLN A 778 -17.80 9.54 -44.48
N LEU A 779 -16.89 10.52 -44.22
CA LEU A 779 -17.24 11.93 -44.35
C LEU A 779 -17.25 12.38 -45.82
N ASP A 780 -18.37 12.94 -46.27
CA ASP A 780 -18.48 13.66 -47.51
C ASP A 780 -17.89 15.09 -47.35
N LEU A 781 -16.58 15.20 -47.64
CA LEU A 781 -15.82 16.43 -47.48
C LEU A 781 -16.34 17.56 -48.41
N ILE A 782 -17.05 17.25 -49.50
CA ILE A 782 -17.66 18.21 -50.43
C ILE A 782 -18.91 18.84 -49.79
N ALA A 783 -19.69 18.05 -49.08
CA ALA A 783 -20.86 18.55 -48.33
C ALA A 783 -20.46 19.53 -47.22
N VAL A 784 -19.28 19.36 -46.59
CA VAL A 784 -18.75 20.27 -45.56
C VAL A 784 -18.45 21.67 -46.09
N LEU A 785 -18.10 21.80 -47.34
CA LEU A 785 -17.87 23.12 -47.99
C LEU A 785 -19.18 23.80 -48.42
N LYS A 786 -20.21 23.04 -48.83
CA LYS A 786 -21.54 23.57 -49.25
C LYS A 786 -22.36 24.14 -48.06
N THR A 787 -22.11 23.73 -46.85
CA THR A 787 -22.86 24.17 -45.65
C THR A 787 -22.44 25.57 -45.14
N ARG A 788 -21.54 26.29 -45.82
CA ARG A 788 -21.09 27.63 -45.46
C ARG A 788 -21.45 28.71 -46.49
N GLU A 789 -22.09 28.36 -47.60
CA GLU A 789 -22.85 29.28 -48.42
C GLU A 789 -24.32 29.32 -47.92
#